data_87dd921e86665d6f8f4e82bf52dd0598
#
_entry.id   87dd921e86665d6f8f4e82bf52dd0598
#
_cell.length_a   1.000
_cell.length_b   1.000
_cell.length_c   1.000
_cell.angle_alpha   90.00
_cell.angle_beta   90.00
_cell.angle_gamma   90.00
#
_symmetry.space_group_name_H-M   'P 1'
#
loop_
_entity.id
_entity.type
_entity.pdbx_description
1 polymer ?
#
loop_
_entity_poly.entity_id
_entity_poly.type
_entity_poly.pdbx_seq_one_letter_code
_entity_poly.pdbx_strand_id
1 'polypeptide(L)'
;MHRPVGLGLASRGDLRDGVEFARKAEAAGLESVWVHDSYFERDPITYLSAIAYATQEIRLGAGSLNPYTRHPFVLASTLAALDDLAPERLSLALGSGLPLRLLQMAIPFENAPARVGEAIDQVRELWAGRRLLLNEKLPPLVPMFQPPHRIPIYVAAYTRPYLELAGAKADGYLSRPLESLPAFELMRRRVLDSAAAHGRAESELDFRGYLFALVDRSRAEARNRAKRDPFVIYMISILSDVSLKRAGFPAELRDQVNKLWRAEDYHGAAQAIPDELLDAYVLVGTAEDVAERAHQYHQAGMDVPLLQPIVQEEAQVQAVLEAAVTYGSESRVGAAALGSSQVAGGRSAVEREGLWGRARRAAGAVYEVTRPFSFTASVLPVTAGGVLAWSLGHLEVLPWLLAVIGGLALHAGTNVVNEVYDVRHGIDSITSPRASLAIVKGRISERGALALAYVLFAVTILVGLYLTAVRGPWMVVLGAVGLLGGYFYTAPPFHYKYRALGVPLVFVLMGPLMVVGGFFAASGGFDWRTLALAVPVGLLVTAILQGNEWRDAGEDKRLGFTTLSAELGRTFSRWLYVGLLVGAYVAVAVAVMAGLLPSATLLTILSLPAAVWLLHEAEKGAAGSLRSIALIDMHTARLHTLFGVLLLAGLIGSRIFG
;
A
#
# COMPACT_ATOMS: atom_id res chain seq x y z
N MET A 1 29.99 18.25 24.54
CA MET A 1 29.85 18.20 23.08
C MET A 1 28.58 17.48 22.74
N HIS A 2 27.77 18.02 21.87
CA HIS A 2 26.54 17.37 21.40
C HIS A 2 26.92 16.29 20.36
N ARG A 3 26.53 15.03 20.56
CA ARG A 3 26.79 13.97 19.57
C ARG A 3 25.81 14.09 18.42
N PRO A 4 26.28 14.09 17.15
CA PRO A 4 25.40 14.20 16.01
C PRO A 4 24.51 12.95 15.86
N VAL A 5 23.22 13.19 15.61
CA VAL A 5 22.22 12.15 15.39
C VAL A 5 21.19 12.67 14.38
N GLY A 6 20.70 11.79 13.52
CA GLY A 6 19.68 12.13 12.54
C GLY A 6 18.40 11.31 12.68
N LEU A 7 17.36 11.74 12.00
CA LEU A 7 16.10 11.03 11.85
C LEU A 7 16.02 10.40 10.46
N GLY A 8 15.78 9.09 10.41
CA GLY A 8 15.46 8.38 9.16
C GLY A 8 13.95 8.37 8.93
N LEU A 9 13.50 8.73 7.74
CA LEU A 9 12.10 8.67 7.33
C LEU A 9 11.94 7.86 6.04
N ALA A 10 10.93 7.02 5.97
CA ALA A 10 10.43 6.51 4.70
C ALA A 10 9.52 7.56 4.05
N SER A 11 9.48 7.63 2.73
CA SER A 11 8.55 8.51 1.99
C SER A 11 7.09 7.99 2.05
N ARG A 12 6.68 7.57 3.25
CA ARG A 12 5.42 6.90 3.60
C ARG A 12 4.43 7.89 4.24
N GLY A 13 3.14 7.62 4.08
CA GLY A 13 2.10 8.42 4.73
C GLY A 13 1.85 9.77 4.05
N ASP A 14 1.24 10.71 4.76
CA ASP A 14 0.99 12.06 4.23
C ASP A 14 2.31 12.86 4.20
N LEU A 15 2.50 13.64 3.15
CA LEU A 15 3.66 14.52 3.02
C LEU A 15 3.73 15.56 4.15
N ARG A 16 2.57 16.02 4.64
CA ARG A 16 2.49 16.98 5.74
C ARG A 16 3.02 16.41 7.04
N ASP A 17 2.76 15.12 7.30
CA ASP A 17 3.29 14.42 8.48
C ASP A 17 4.83 14.37 8.41
N GLY A 18 5.38 14.05 7.24
CA GLY A 18 6.84 14.04 7.03
C GLY A 18 7.48 15.42 7.26
N VAL A 19 6.83 16.49 6.83
CA VAL A 19 7.28 17.88 7.09
C VAL A 19 7.21 18.20 8.58
N GLU A 20 6.14 17.81 9.27
CA GLU A 20 5.98 18.04 10.70
C GLU A 20 7.02 17.26 11.53
N PHE A 21 7.32 16.03 11.14
CA PHE A 21 8.36 15.23 11.78
C PHE A 21 9.75 15.86 11.61
N ALA A 22 10.03 16.40 10.43
CA ALA A 22 11.29 17.10 10.18
C ALA A 22 11.40 18.40 11.00
N ARG A 23 10.33 19.18 11.14
CA ARG A 23 10.29 20.35 12.03
C ARG A 23 10.52 19.98 13.49
N LYS A 24 9.92 18.90 13.95
CA LYS A 24 10.16 18.40 15.32
C LYS A 24 11.59 17.94 15.51
N ALA A 25 12.20 17.29 14.51
CA ALA A 25 13.60 16.91 14.54
C ALA A 25 14.54 18.13 14.58
N GLU A 26 14.25 19.16 13.79
CA GLU A 26 14.97 20.44 13.82
C GLU A 26 14.85 21.13 15.19
N ALA A 27 13.63 21.24 15.71
CA ALA A 27 13.38 21.84 17.03
C ALA A 27 14.04 21.05 18.18
N ALA A 28 14.21 19.74 18.01
CA ALA A 28 14.93 18.86 18.93
C ALA A 28 16.46 18.94 18.79
N GLY A 29 16.97 19.71 17.81
CA GLY A 29 18.40 19.90 17.57
C GLY A 29 19.11 18.73 16.92
N LEU A 30 18.39 17.87 16.17
CA LEU A 30 19.00 16.80 15.41
C LEU A 30 19.83 17.35 14.25
N GLU A 31 20.90 16.62 13.89
CA GLU A 31 21.83 17.03 12.84
C GLU A 31 21.19 16.96 11.45
N SER A 32 20.39 15.91 11.18
CA SER A 32 19.86 15.68 9.84
C SER A 32 18.55 14.88 9.82
N VAL A 33 17.80 15.06 8.72
CA VAL A 33 16.70 14.17 8.30
C VAL A 33 17.05 13.52 6.98
N TRP A 34 16.94 12.21 6.93
CA TRP A 34 17.18 11.43 5.72
C TRP A 34 15.92 10.75 5.24
N VAL A 35 15.61 10.88 3.95
CA VAL A 35 14.44 10.25 3.33
C VAL A 35 14.90 9.23 2.31
N HIS A 36 14.52 7.95 2.50
CA HIS A 36 14.92 6.89 1.59
C HIS A 36 13.86 6.61 0.50
N ASP A 37 14.32 6.12 -0.66
CA ASP A 37 13.47 5.67 -1.78
C ASP A 37 13.06 4.21 -1.58
N SER A 38 11.78 3.97 -1.39
CA SER A 38 11.23 2.61 -1.20
C SER A 38 10.60 2.02 -2.47
N TYR A 39 10.51 2.75 -3.57
CA TYR A 39 9.88 2.39 -4.87
C TYR A 39 8.38 2.11 -4.87
N PHE A 40 7.77 1.95 -3.70
CA PHE A 40 6.34 1.67 -3.56
C PHE A 40 5.58 2.79 -2.90
N GLU A 41 6.32 3.74 -2.40
CA GLU A 41 5.81 4.85 -1.64
C GLU A 41 5.90 6.12 -2.49
N ARG A 42 5.82 7.26 -1.87
CA ARG A 42 5.90 8.53 -2.58
C ARG A 42 7.34 8.86 -2.96
N ASP A 43 7.52 9.78 -3.89
CA ASP A 43 8.84 10.22 -4.32
C ASP A 43 9.59 10.94 -3.19
N PRO A 44 10.80 10.48 -2.82
CA PRO A 44 11.56 11.05 -1.69
C PRO A 44 12.06 12.48 -1.97
N ILE A 45 12.28 12.85 -3.22
CA ILE A 45 12.70 14.21 -3.57
C ILE A 45 11.56 15.21 -3.32
N THR A 46 10.32 14.81 -3.60
CA THR A 46 9.14 15.63 -3.28
C THR A 46 9.02 15.85 -1.76
N TYR A 47 9.29 14.82 -0.95
CA TYR A 47 9.37 14.96 0.52
C TYR A 47 10.46 15.92 0.93
N LEU A 48 11.68 15.73 0.42
CA LEU A 48 12.81 16.58 0.74
C LEU A 48 12.61 18.04 0.32
N SER A 49 11.97 18.28 -0.82
CA SER A 49 11.65 19.64 -1.27
C SER A 49 10.68 20.36 -0.31
N ALA A 50 9.66 19.64 0.15
CA ALA A 50 8.72 20.18 1.12
C ALA A 50 9.37 20.41 2.50
N ILE A 51 10.24 19.49 2.93
CA ILE A 51 11.00 19.62 4.18
C ILE A 51 12.01 20.78 4.07
N ALA A 52 12.73 20.90 2.95
CA ALA A 52 13.68 21.97 2.69
C ALA A 52 13.03 23.35 2.81
N TYR A 53 11.83 23.50 2.24
CA TYR A 53 11.06 24.75 2.33
C TYR A 53 10.55 25.04 3.75
N ALA A 54 10.28 24.00 4.53
CA ALA A 54 9.65 24.10 5.84
C ALA A 54 10.62 24.19 7.03
N THR A 55 11.93 23.95 6.81
CA THR A 55 13.01 23.92 7.81
C THR A 55 14.14 24.87 7.43
N GLN A 56 14.96 25.31 8.41
CA GLN A 56 15.99 26.33 8.20
C GLN A 56 17.42 25.81 8.36
N GLU A 57 17.68 24.93 9.33
CA GLU A 57 19.03 24.55 9.77
C GLU A 57 19.35 23.07 9.57
N ILE A 58 18.35 22.19 9.76
CA ILE A 58 18.56 20.75 9.73
C ILE A 58 19.05 20.28 8.37
N ARG A 59 20.08 19.43 8.35
CA ARG A 59 20.62 18.86 7.11
C ARG A 59 19.66 17.83 6.53
N LEU A 60 19.68 17.68 5.20
CA LEU A 60 18.74 16.86 4.45
C LEU A 60 19.49 15.81 3.62
N GLY A 61 19.16 14.54 3.81
CA GLY A 61 19.75 13.44 3.07
C GLY A 61 18.78 12.79 2.11
N ALA A 62 19.14 12.75 0.82
CA ALA A 62 18.46 11.92 -0.18
C ALA A 62 19.10 10.54 -0.18
N GLY A 63 18.51 9.59 0.49
CA GLY A 63 19.27 8.36 0.66
C GLY A 63 18.49 7.06 0.87
N SER A 64 18.65 6.06 0.01
CA SER A 64 19.49 6.09 -1.21
C SER A 64 18.60 6.26 -2.44
N LEU A 65 19.07 7.04 -3.40
CA LEU A 65 18.54 7.09 -4.76
C LEU A 65 19.33 6.13 -5.66
N ASN A 66 18.81 5.82 -6.85
CA ASN A 66 19.53 4.94 -7.77
C ASN A 66 19.56 5.48 -9.21
N PRO A 67 20.65 5.20 -9.95
CA PRO A 67 20.83 5.71 -11.31
C PRO A 67 20.05 4.94 -12.39
N TYR A 68 19.23 3.97 -12.00
CA TYR A 68 18.36 3.23 -12.92
C TYR A 68 17.02 3.90 -13.11
N THR A 69 16.41 4.40 -12.02
CA THR A 69 15.13 5.10 -12.06
C THR A 69 15.29 6.59 -12.28
N ARG A 70 16.46 7.15 -11.96
CA ARG A 70 16.77 8.57 -12.13
C ARG A 70 18.10 8.72 -12.84
N HIS A 71 18.06 9.20 -14.09
CA HIS A 71 19.27 9.46 -14.86
C HIS A 71 20.21 10.42 -14.10
N PRO A 72 21.54 10.23 -14.09
CA PRO A 72 22.50 11.09 -13.38
C PRO A 72 22.36 12.60 -13.69
N PHE A 73 22.02 12.94 -14.94
CA PHE A 73 21.73 14.33 -15.32
C PHE A 73 20.51 14.89 -14.54
N VAL A 74 19.44 14.10 -14.42
CA VAL A 74 18.24 14.49 -13.67
C VAL A 74 18.57 14.61 -12.18
N LEU A 75 19.31 13.65 -11.62
CA LEU A 75 19.77 13.72 -10.22
C LEU A 75 20.57 15.01 -9.97
N ALA A 76 21.55 15.31 -10.84
CA ALA A 76 22.40 16.49 -10.71
C ALA A 76 21.59 17.80 -10.77
N SER A 77 20.66 17.93 -11.74
CA SER A 77 19.83 19.12 -11.90
C SER A 77 18.83 19.28 -10.74
N THR A 78 18.21 18.19 -10.30
CA THR A 78 17.25 18.21 -9.18
C THR A 78 17.90 18.62 -7.88
N LEU A 79 19.09 18.06 -7.57
CA LEU A 79 19.81 18.40 -6.33
C LEU A 79 20.37 19.82 -6.36
N ALA A 80 20.78 20.31 -7.54
CA ALA A 80 21.19 21.70 -7.69
C ALA A 80 20.03 22.68 -7.40
N ALA A 81 18.82 22.37 -7.94
CA ALA A 81 17.63 23.17 -7.64
C ALA A 81 17.19 23.07 -6.16
N LEU A 82 17.40 21.91 -5.54
CA LEU A 82 17.08 21.73 -4.12
C LEU A 82 18.06 22.48 -3.21
N ASP A 83 19.33 22.65 -3.64
CA ASP A 83 20.34 23.43 -2.91
C ASP A 83 19.97 24.92 -2.83
N ASP A 84 19.22 25.46 -3.79
CA ASP A 84 18.65 26.81 -3.70
C ASP A 84 17.65 26.95 -2.54
N LEU A 85 16.94 25.87 -2.18
CA LEU A 85 16.00 25.85 -1.05
C LEU A 85 16.67 25.49 0.28
N ALA A 86 17.76 24.76 0.23
CA ALA A 86 18.45 24.22 1.40
C ALA A 86 19.98 24.41 1.28
N PRO A 87 20.48 25.66 1.27
CA PRO A 87 21.89 25.96 1.08
C PRO A 87 22.78 25.24 2.10
N GLU A 88 23.86 24.56 1.63
CA GLU A 88 24.82 23.80 2.46
C GLU A 88 24.24 22.66 3.31
N ARG A 89 22.94 22.34 3.12
CA ARG A 89 22.25 21.33 3.95
C ARG A 89 22.08 19.97 3.27
N LEU A 90 22.37 19.85 1.98
CA LEU A 90 22.09 18.65 1.22
C LEU A 90 23.17 17.58 1.30
N SER A 91 22.74 16.32 1.23
CA SER A 91 23.58 15.15 1.02
C SER A 91 22.86 14.18 0.08
N LEU A 92 23.62 13.48 -0.78
CA LEU A 92 23.10 12.48 -1.72
C LEU A 92 23.70 11.12 -1.39
N ALA A 93 22.88 10.09 -1.19
CA ALA A 93 23.37 8.72 -1.19
C ALA A 93 22.90 7.97 -2.45
N LEU A 94 23.83 7.31 -3.12
CA LEU A 94 23.60 6.51 -4.30
C LEU A 94 23.74 5.03 -3.99
N GLY A 95 22.78 4.24 -4.42
CA GLY A 95 22.76 2.79 -4.32
C GLY A 95 22.26 2.14 -5.61
N SER A 96 22.34 0.81 -5.68
CA SER A 96 21.86 0.08 -6.84
C SER A 96 20.33 -0.05 -6.92
N GLY A 97 19.64 0.25 -5.84
CA GLY A 97 18.24 -0.11 -5.72
C GLY A 97 18.01 -1.62 -5.47
N LEU A 98 16.76 -2.01 -5.47
CA LEU A 98 16.35 -3.41 -5.30
C LEU A 98 16.17 -4.08 -6.66
N PRO A 99 16.97 -5.11 -7.03
CA PRO A 99 16.95 -5.75 -8.35
C PRO A 99 15.55 -6.19 -8.78
N LEU A 100 14.83 -6.86 -7.88
CA LEU A 100 13.47 -7.33 -8.16
C LEU A 100 12.52 -6.18 -8.56
N ARG A 101 12.67 -5.02 -7.94
CA ARG A 101 11.82 -3.86 -8.20
C ARG A 101 12.12 -3.21 -9.54
N LEU A 102 13.39 -3.10 -9.88
CA LEU A 102 13.82 -2.61 -11.20
C LEU A 102 13.30 -3.52 -12.31
N LEU A 103 13.40 -4.83 -12.13
CA LEU A 103 12.85 -5.81 -13.08
C LEU A 103 11.31 -5.72 -13.19
N GLN A 104 10.61 -5.47 -12.09
CA GLN A 104 9.16 -5.23 -12.12
C GLN A 104 8.78 -3.95 -12.89
N MET A 105 9.66 -2.95 -12.90
CA MET A 105 9.51 -1.74 -13.72
C MET A 105 10.02 -1.91 -15.16
N ALA A 106 10.40 -3.13 -15.56
CA ALA A 106 11.02 -3.45 -16.84
C ALA A 106 12.35 -2.70 -17.07
N ILE A 107 13.08 -2.39 -16.00
CA ILE A 107 14.39 -1.76 -16.05
C ILE A 107 15.47 -2.86 -15.90
N PRO A 108 16.35 -3.07 -16.89
CA PRO A 108 17.43 -4.04 -16.80
C PRO A 108 18.38 -3.72 -15.62
N PHE A 109 18.74 -4.75 -14.87
CA PHE A 109 19.66 -4.64 -13.74
C PHE A 109 20.98 -5.32 -14.08
N GLU A 110 21.91 -4.56 -14.66
CA GLU A 110 23.20 -5.04 -15.11
C GLU A 110 24.32 -4.14 -14.60
N ASN A 111 25.49 -4.71 -14.32
CA ASN A 111 26.71 -4.00 -13.93
C ASN A 111 26.52 -2.94 -12.81
N ALA A 112 25.72 -3.27 -11.82
CA ALA A 112 25.23 -2.29 -10.87
C ALA A 112 26.33 -1.51 -10.10
N PRO A 113 27.44 -2.10 -9.65
CA PRO A 113 28.52 -1.34 -9.03
C PRO A 113 29.16 -0.32 -9.98
N ALA A 114 29.43 -0.73 -11.23
CA ALA A 114 30.00 0.17 -12.23
C ALA A 114 29.05 1.33 -12.54
N ARG A 115 27.74 1.04 -12.72
CA ARG A 115 26.74 2.06 -12.99
C ARG A 115 26.59 3.08 -11.86
N VAL A 116 26.70 2.67 -10.60
CA VAL A 116 26.71 3.60 -9.46
C VAL A 116 27.98 4.44 -9.47
N GLY A 117 29.13 3.83 -9.75
CA GLY A 117 30.41 4.54 -9.86
C GLY A 117 30.43 5.56 -10.99
N GLU A 118 29.92 5.20 -12.16
CA GLU A 118 29.72 6.12 -13.30
C GLU A 118 28.76 7.26 -12.94
N ALA A 119 27.69 6.98 -12.22
CA ALA A 119 26.73 8.00 -11.80
C ALA A 119 27.36 9.01 -10.84
N ILE A 120 28.24 8.59 -9.92
CA ILE A 120 28.99 9.49 -9.05
C ILE A 120 29.86 10.43 -9.89
N ASP A 121 30.62 9.87 -10.85
CA ASP A 121 31.49 10.66 -11.72
C ASP A 121 30.67 11.66 -12.55
N GLN A 122 29.60 11.20 -13.21
CA GLN A 122 28.73 12.02 -14.04
C GLN A 122 28.08 13.17 -13.26
N VAL A 123 27.57 12.89 -12.07
CA VAL A 123 26.95 13.92 -11.21
C VAL A 123 27.99 14.97 -10.82
N ARG A 124 29.20 14.57 -10.42
CA ARG A 124 30.29 15.49 -10.08
C ARG A 124 30.76 16.32 -11.27
N GLU A 125 30.88 15.71 -12.46
CA GLU A 125 31.23 16.41 -13.71
C GLU A 125 30.18 17.50 -14.02
N LEU A 126 28.90 17.16 -13.93
CA LEU A 126 27.80 18.11 -14.18
C LEU A 126 27.79 19.25 -13.16
N TRP A 127 28.00 18.97 -11.87
CA TRP A 127 28.08 20.00 -10.83
C TRP A 127 29.33 20.89 -10.97
N ALA A 128 30.38 20.37 -11.57
CA ALA A 128 31.55 21.16 -11.93
C ALA A 128 31.38 21.98 -13.23
N GLY A 129 30.18 21.96 -13.83
CA GLY A 129 29.90 22.67 -15.09
C GLY A 129 30.53 22.03 -16.32
N ARG A 130 31.07 20.82 -16.20
CA ARG A 130 31.73 20.15 -17.33
C ARG A 130 30.71 19.48 -18.25
N ARG A 131 31.06 19.43 -19.54
CA ARG A 131 30.25 18.80 -20.58
C ARG A 131 30.33 17.28 -20.45
N LEU A 132 29.21 16.58 -20.57
CA LEU A 132 29.12 15.13 -20.45
C LEU A 132 28.83 14.48 -21.79
N LEU A 133 29.77 13.74 -22.34
CA LEU A 133 29.60 12.98 -23.58
C LEU A 133 29.17 11.54 -23.25
N LEU A 134 27.88 11.24 -23.43
CA LEU A 134 27.31 9.91 -23.19
C LEU A 134 27.15 9.11 -24.47
N ASN A 135 27.15 9.77 -25.62
CA ASN A 135 27.01 9.14 -26.93
C ASN A 135 27.87 9.91 -27.94
N GLU A 136 28.86 9.25 -28.50
CA GLU A 136 29.84 9.85 -29.45
C GLU A 136 29.18 10.38 -30.74
N LYS A 137 27.97 9.92 -31.06
CA LYS A 137 27.19 10.36 -32.24
C LYS A 137 26.37 11.62 -32.01
N LEU A 138 26.28 12.08 -30.76
CA LEU A 138 25.49 13.23 -30.37
C LEU A 138 26.35 14.32 -29.73
N PRO A 139 25.93 15.58 -29.77
CA PRO A 139 26.59 16.63 -29.03
C PRO A 139 26.60 16.32 -27.52
N PRO A 140 27.64 16.74 -26.76
CA PRO A 140 27.70 16.52 -25.34
C PRO A 140 26.56 17.27 -24.60
N LEU A 141 26.11 16.70 -23.49
CA LEU A 141 25.21 17.38 -22.58
C LEU A 141 25.96 18.54 -21.89
N VAL A 142 25.39 19.73 -21.97
CA VAL A 142 25.92 20.93 -21.32
C VAL A 142 25.02 21.26 -20.16
N PRO A 143 25.49 21.22 -18.89
CA PRO A 143 24.68 21.62 -17.76
C PRO A 143 24.47 23.14 -17.78
N MET A 144 23.23 23.57 -17.56
CA MET A 144 22.89 24.98 -17.35
C MET A 144 22.53 25.23 -15.88
N PHE A 145 23.08 24.42 -14.99
CA PHE A 145 22.88 24.46 -13.54
C PHE A 145 24.20 24.08 -12.86
N GLN A 146 24.46 24.69 -11.72
CA GLN A 146 25.50 24.29 -10.79
C GLN A 146 24.97 24.51 -9.38
N PRO A 147 25.10 23.55 -8.45
CA PRO A 147 24.76 23.84 -7.07
C PRO A 147 25.75 24.89 -6.54
N PRO A 148 25.26 25.94 -5.83
CA PRO A 148 26.14 26.94 -5.24
C PRO A 148 27.04 26.36 -4.14
N HIS A 149 26.67 25.24 -3.54
CA HIS A 149 27.41 24.60 -2.45
C HIS A 149 27.78 23.16 -2.78
N ARG A 150 28.78 22.64 -2.06
CA ARG A 150 29.21 21.26 -2.19
C ARG A 150 28.15 20.32 -1.58
N ILE A 151 27.67 19.34 -2.37
CA ILE A 151 26.76 18.28 -1.94
C ILE A 151 27.58 16.98 -1.78
N PRO A 152 27.79 16.46 -0.55
CA PRO A 152 28.49 15.19 -0.33
C PRO A 152 27.72 14.02 -0.96
N ILE A 153 28.47 13.07 -1.56
CA ILE A 153 27.93 11.86 -2.17
C ILE A 153 28.34 10.63 -1.35
N TYR A 154 27.38 9.87 -0.85
CA TYR A 154 27.56 8.62 -0.13
C TYR A 154 27.24 7.42 -1.03
N VAL A 155 27.88 6.28 -0.78
CA VAL A 155 27.46 5.00 -1.36
C VAL A 155 26.64 4.23 -0.33
N ALA A 156 25.44 3.79 -0.75
CA ALA A 156 24.50 3.05 0.08
C ALA A 156 24.30 1.63 -0.46
N ALA A 157 25.19 0.72 -0.13
CA ALA A 157 25.12 -0.70 -0.49
C ALA A 157 26.07 -1.52 0.40
N TYR A 158 25.97 -2.85 0.39
CA TYR A 158 26.61 -3.73 1.38
C TYR A 158 27.46 -4.85 0.80
N THR A 159 27.52 -4.98 -0.53
CA THR A 159 28.40 -5.96 -1.15
C THR A 159 29.79 -5.41 -1.38
N ARG A 160 30.78 -6.29 -1.44
CA ARG A 160 32.20 -5.91 -1.51
C ARG A 160 32.50 -4.87 -2.60
N PRO A 161 32.03 -4.99 -3.85
CA PRO A 161 32.35 -3.98 -4.88
C PRO A 161 31.87 -2.57 -4.56
N TYR A 162 30.73 -2.44 -3.86
CA TYR A 162 30.24 -1.12 -3.44
C TYR A 162 31.01 -0.53 -2.26
N LEU A 163 31.47 -1.39 -1.34
CA LEU A 163 32.32 -0.93 -0.23
C LEU A 163 33.68 -0.44 -0.77
N GLU A 164 34.23 -1.13 -1.75
CA GLU A 164 35.43 -0.71 -2.47
C GLU A 164 35.18 0.62 -3.22
N LEU A 165 34.03 0.76 -3.89
CA LEU A 165 33.62 2.00 -4.55
C LEU A 165 33.47 3.17 -3.56
N ALA A 166 32.85 2.92 -2.39
CA ALA A 166 32.70 3.93 -1.34
C ALA A 166 34.06 4.49 -0.91
N GLY A 167 35.02 3.62 -0.58
CA GLY A 167 36.36 4.02 -0.20
C GLY A 167 37.12 4.74 -1.32
N ALA A 168 37.00 4.27 -2.57
CA ALA A 168 37.72 4.84 -3.71
C ALA A 168 37.18 6.23 -4.12
N LYS A 169 35.87 6.45 -4.11
CA LYS A 169 35.25 7.62 -4.76
C LYS A 169 34.30 8.44 -3.91
N ALA A 170 33.57 7.87 -2.96
CA ALA A 170 32.52 8.58 -2.25
C ALA A 170 33.05 9.51 -1.14
N ASP A 171 32.22 10.44 -0.70
CA ASP A 171 32.51 11.29 0.48
C ASP A 171 32.17 10.57 1.78
N GLY A 172 31.47 9.44 1.70
CA GLY A 172 31.12 8.62 2.83
C GLY A 172 30.36 7.35 2.47
N TYR A 173 29.96 6.65 3.51
CA TYR A 173 29.22 5.40 3.41
C TYR A 173 27.91 5.50 4.23
N LEU A 174 26.79 5.11 3.62
CA LEU A 174 25.50 5.02 4.28
C LEU A 174 25.12 3.54 4.47
N SER A 175 25.13 3.09 5.74
CA SER A 175 24.68 1.75 6.08
C SER A 175 23.17 1.61 5.93
N ARG A 176 22.75 0.48 5.38
CA ARG A 176 21.31 0.18 5.24
C ARG A 176 20.67 -0.10 6.62
N PRO A 177 19.33 0.04 6.73
CA PRO A 177 18.61 -0.50 7.87
C PRO A 177 18.82 -2.03 8.00
N LEU A 178 18.70 -2.56 9.21
CA LEU A 178 18.92 -4.00 9.51
C LEU A 178 20.34 -4.47 9.21
N GLU A 179 21.32 -3.72 9.64
CA GLU A 179 22.70 -4.18 9.69
C GLU A 179 23.11 -4.35 11.15
N SER A 180 23.60 -5.54 11.49
CA SER A 180 24.10 -5.81 12.85
C SER A 180 25.41 -5.07 13.12
N LEU A 181 25.69 -4.78 14.39
CA LEU A 181 26.91 -4.07 14.80
C LEU A 181 28.19 -4.73 14.25
N PRO A 182 28.42 -6.07 14.37
CA PRO A 182 29.61 -6.70 13.79
C PRO A 182 29.68 -6.61 12.25
N ALA A 183 28.52 -6.57 11.60
CA ALA A 183 28.48 -6.41 10.15
C ALA A 183 28.85 -4.98 9.74
N PHE A 184 28.37 -3.97 10.48
CA PHE A 184 28.76 -2.58 10.25
C PHE A 184 30.29 -2.38 10.44
N GLU A 185 30.87 -2.88 11.50
CA GLU A 185 32.32 -2.82 11.75
C GLU A 185 33.13 -3.43 10.59
N LEU A 186 32.70 -4.59 10.08
CA LEU A 186 33.36 -5.22 8.93
C LEU A 186 33.23 -4.37 7.66
N MET A 187 32.05 -3.77 7.42
CA MET A 187 31.84 -2.93 6.24
C MET A 187 32.68 -1.66 6.33
N ARG A 188 32.66 -0.99 7.47
CA ARG A 188 33.51 0.19 7.73
C ARG A 188 34.98 -0.10 7.46
N ARG A 189 35.51 -1.20 8.01
CA ARG A 189 36.89 -1.61 7.78
C ARG A 189 37.20 -1.77 6.28
N ARG A 190 36.33 -2.41 5.52
CA ARG A 190 36.51 -2.60 4.07
C ARG A 190 36.48 -1.28 3.30
N VAL A 191 35.65 -0.35 3.68
CA VAL A 191 35.61 1.01 3.08
C VAL A 191 36.95 1.72 3.36
N LEU A 192 37.45 1.65 4.59
CA LEU A 192 38.74 2.25 4.99
C LEU A 192 39.94 1.58 4.29
N ASP A 193 39.94 0.25 4.19
CA ASP A 193 40.98 -0.47 3.45
C ASP A 193 41.05 -0.02 1.96
N SER A 194 39.89 0.17 1.35
CA SER A 194 39.80 0.68 -0.02
C SER A 194 40.22 2.14 -0.11
N ALA A 195 39.83 2.99 0.83
CA ALA A 195 40.28 4.39 0.85
C ALA A 195 41.77 4.50 0.95
N ALA A 196 42.39 3.76 1.88
CA ALA A 196 43.84 3.71 2.04
C ALA A 196 44.55 3.22 0.76
N ALA A 197 44.01 2.20 0.07
CA ALA A 197 44.52 1.72 -1.21
C ALA A 197 44.48 2.78 -2.33
N HIS A 198 43.61 3.78 -2.21
CA HIS A 198 43.48 4.92 -3.14
C HIS A 198 44.15 6.20 -2.60
N GLY A 199 44.96 6.11 -1.55
CA GLY A 199 45.67 7.24 -0.97
C GLY A 199 44.79 8.24 -0.22
N ARG A 200 43.61 7.84 0.23
CA ARG A 200 42.67 8.71 0.95
C ARG A 200 42.75 8.48 2.47
N ALA A 201 42.65 9.55 3.24
CA ALA A 201 42.65 9.47 4.69
C ALA A 201 41.25 9.12 5.24
N GLU A 202 41.22 8.47 6.41
CA GLU A 202 39.98 8.18 7.11
C GLU A 202 39.14 9.45 7.37
N SER A 203 39.78 10.56 7.67
CA SER A 203 39.11 11.87 7.93
C SER A 203 38.39 12.46 6.72
N GLU A 204 38.57 11.90 5.52
CA GLU A 204 37.86 12.30 4.31
C GLU A 204 36.51 11.57 4.14
N LEU A 205 36.21 10.61 5.02
CA LEU A 205 35.05 9.76 4.93
C LEU A 205 34.12 9.96 6.15
N ASP A 206 32.82 10.08 5.87
CA ASP A 206 31.75 10.16 6.87
C ASP A 206 30.91 8.87 6.82
N PHE A 207 30.69 8.25 7.98
CA PHE A 207 29.95 7.00 8.12
C PHE A 207 28.60 7.24 8.77
N ARG A 208 27.52 7.05 8.01
CA ARG A 208 26.14 7.16 8.47
C ARG A 208 25.41 5.83 8.37
N GLY A 209 24.37 5.66 9.12
CA GLY A 209 23.59 4.41 9.04
C GLY A 209 22.18 4.54 9.57
N TYR A 210 21.24 3.94 8.85
CA TYR A 210 19.87 3.78 9.35
C TYR A 210 19.82 2.70 10.43
N LEU A 211 19.26 3.05 11.57
CA LEU A 211 19.01 2.14 12.67
C LEU A 211 17.51 2.10 12.95
N PHE A 212 16.85 0.98 12.64
CA PHE A 212 15.45 0.82 12.99
C PHE A 212 15.27 0.86 14.50
N ALA A 213 14.34 1.69 14.93
CA ALA A 213 14.04 1.90 16.34
C ALA A 213 12.55 1.70 16.64
N LEU A 214 12.25 1.06 17.75
CA LEU A 214 10.92 0.99 18.34
C LEU A 214 11.02 1.24 19.83
N VAL A 215 10.43 2.35 20.27
CA VAL A 215 10.45 2.79 21.66
C VAL A 215 9.12 2.45 22.33
N ASP A 216 9.17 1.91 23.54
CA ASP A 216 8.00 1.64 24.38
C ASP A 216 8.36 1.82 25.87
N ARG A 217 7.40 1.61 26.77
CA ARG A 217 7.58 1.83 28.22
C ARG A 217 8.62 0.92 28.87
N SER A 218 8.84 -0.25 28.28
CA SER A 218 9.84 -1.22 28.71
C SER A 218 10.41 -1.98 27.54
N ARG A 219 11.60 -2.54 27.72
CA ARG A 219 12.25 -3.37 26.69
C ARG A 219 11.41 -4.59 26.31
N ALA A 220 10.70 -5.18 27.28
CA ALA A 220 9.83 -6.33 27.03
C ALA A 220 8.62 -5.97 26.16
N GLU A 221 7.97 -4.83 26.45
CA GLU A 221 6.86 -4.32 25.63
C GLU A 221 7.31 -3.95 24.22
N ALA A 222 8.44 -3.25 24.09
CA ALA A 222 9.04 -2.88 22.81
C ALA A 222 9.37 -4.12 21.95
N ARG A 223 10.00 -5.16 22.53
CA ARG A 223 10.28 -6.43 21.84
C ARG A 223 9.00 -7.13 21.40
N ASN A 224 8.00 -7.23 22.28
CA ASN A 224 6.72 -7.86 21.96
C ASN A 224 6.00 -7.13 20.83
N ARG A 225 6.05 -5.79 20.81
CA ARG A 225 5.46 -4.97 19.76
C ARG A 225 6.22 -5.14 18.44
N ALA A 226 7.55 -5.08 18.47
CA ALA A 226 8.40 -5.26 17.30
C ALA A 226 8.23 -6.65 16.66
N LYS A 227 8.24 -7.72 17.46
CA LYS A 227 8.03 -9.09 16.97
C LYS A 227 6.67 -9.32 16.32
N ARG A 228 5.64 -8.55 16.70
CA ARG A 228 4.29 -8.62 16.12
C ARG A 228 4.10 -7.70 14.92
N ASP A 229 5.06 -6.84 14.65
CA ASP A 229 4.99 -5.95 13.50
C ASP A 229 5.26 -6.73 12.20
N PRO A 230 4.33 -6.74 11.22
CA PRO A 230 4.47 -7.51 9.98
C PRO A 230 5.70 -7.11 9.17
N PHE A 231 6.10 -5.83 9.21
CA PHE A 231 7.28 -5.36 8.52
C PHE A 231 8.55 -5.93 9.14
N VAL A 232 8.66 -5.97 10.47
CA VAL A 232 9.80 -6.58 11.18
C VAL A 232 9.89 -8.07 10.88
N ILE A 233 8.77 -8.80 10.97
CA ILE A 233 8.74 -10.23 10.64
C ILE A 233 9.22 -10.47 9.21
N TYR A 234 8.67 -9.69 8.25
CA TYR A 234 9.07 -9.77 6.85
C TYR A 234 10.57 -9.53 6.68
N MET A 235 11.10 -8.46 7.26
CA MET A 235 12.51 -8.10 7.12
C MET A 235 13.44 -9.15 7.70
N ILE A 236 13.09 -9.77 8.84
CA ILE A 236 13.83 -10.90 9.39
C ILE A 236 13.73 -12.11 8.48
N SER A 237 12.56 -12.39 7.92
CA SER A 237 12.31 -13.54 7.03
C SER A 237 13.14 -13.52 5.73
N ILE A 238 13.67 -12.37 5.33
CA ILE A 238 14.46 -12.18 4.11
C ILE A 238 15.95 -11.88 4.36
N LEU A 239 16.40 -11.94 5.61
CA LEU A 239 17.82 -11.76 5.94
C LEU A 239 18.69 -12.77 5.16
N SER A 240 19.82 -12.32 4.62
CA SER A 240 20.74 -13.22 3.93
C SER A 240 21.53 -14.09 4.93
N ASP A 241 21.93 -15.29 4.49
CA ASP A 241 22.79 -16.18 5.28
C ASP A 241 24.08 -15.48 5.74
N VAL A 242 24.62 -14.63 4.88
CA VAL A 242 25.83 -13.84 5.18
C VAL A 242 25.57 -12.84 6.31
N SER A 243 24.39 -12.18 6.31
CA SER A 243 24.02 -11.24 7.38
C SER A 243 23.85 -11.96 8.71
N LEU A 244 23.10 -13.06 8.72
CA LEU A 244 22.88 -13.88 9.91
C LEU A 244 24.21 -14.44 10.48
N LYS A 245 25.03 -15.03 9.63
CA LYS A 245 26.34 -15.56 10.04
C LYS A 245 27.23 -14.49 10.67
N ARG A 246 27.22 -13.26 10.13
CA ARG A 246 27.97 -12.13 10.71
C ARG A 246 27.43 -11.70 12.07
N ALA A 247 26.14 -11.81 12.27
CA ALA A 247 25.50 -11.52 13.54
C ALA A 247 25.55 -12.69 14.55
N GLY A 248 26.12 -13.84 14.15
CA GLY A 248 26.26 -15.01 15.01
C GLY A 248 25.04 -15.92 15.06
N PHE A 249 24.11 -15.81 14.10
CA PHE A 249 22.89 -16.61 14.06
C PHE A 249 22.91 -17.63 12.90
N PRO A 250 22.31 -18.82 13.12
CA PRO A 250 22.15 -19.80 12.08
C PRO A 250 21.03 -19.42 11.10
N ALA A 251 21.14 -19.84 9.83
CA ALA A 251 20.16 -19.52 8.78
C ALA A 251 18.78 -20.17 9.03
N GLU A 252 18.76 -21.27 9.75
CA GLU A 252 17.56 -22.04 10.08
C GLU A 252 16.52 -21.20 10.84
N LEU A 253 16.95 -20.24 11.66
CA LEU A 253 16.05 -19.32 12.35
C LEU A 253 15.25 -18.47 11.34
N ARG A 254 15.94 -17.88 10.35
CA ARG A 254 15.27 -17.15 9.27
C ARG A 254 14.35 -18.05 8.46
N ASP A 255 14.79 -19.28 8.14
CA ASP A 255 14.01 -20.22 7.34
C ASP A 255 12.72 -20.63 8.08
N GLN A 256 12.79 -20.81 9.38
CA GLN A 256 11.62 -21.04 10.22
C GLN A 256 10.67 -19.84 10.21
N VAL A 257 11.17 -18.62 10.42
CA VAL A 257 10.36 -17.39 10.36
C VAL A 257 9.75 -17.21 8.96
N ASN A 258 10.53 -17.44 7.88
CA ASN A 258 10.06 -17.36 6.51
C ASN A 258 8.97 -18.39 6.19
N LYS A 259 9.11 -19.64 6.69
CA LYS A 259 8.08 -20.67 6.54
C LYS A 259 6.78 -20.27 7.22
N LEU A 260 6.85 -19.75 8.45
CA LEU A 260 5.68 -19.28 9.20
C LEU A 260 5.08 -18.01 8.55
N TRP A 261 5.93 -17.08 8.11
CA TRP A 261 5.52 -15.91 7.35
C TRP A 261 4.75 -16.29 6.08
N ARG A 262 5.25 -17.23 5.30
CA ARG A 262 4.59 -17.74 4.09
C ARG A 262 3.31 -18.51 4.37
N ALA A 263 3.22 -19.15 5.53
CA ALA A 263 2.02 -19.83 6.02
C ALA A 263 1.05 -18.86 6.72
N GLU A 264 1.40 -17.55 6.79
CA GLU A 264 0.63 -16.49 7.44
C GLU A 264 0.37 -16.70 8.93
N ASP A 265 1.13 -17.58 9.52
CA ASP A 265 1.19 -17.73 10.97
C ASP A 265 2.07 -16.62 11.56
N TYR A 266 1.55 -15.38 11.56
CA TYR A 266 2.28 -14.23 12.14
C TYR A 266 2.49 -14.37 13.64
N HIS A 267 1.60 -15.08 14.33
CA HIS A 267 1.77 -15.35 15.75
C HIS A 267 2.92 -16.33 15.97
N GLY A 268 2.93 -17.44 15.26
CA GLY A 268 4.04 -18.40 15.28
C GLY A 268 5.35 -17.78 14.82
N ALA A 269 5.31 -16.96 13.74
CA ALA A 269 6.49 -16.23 13.27
C ALA A 269 7.04 -15.28 14.32
N ALA A 270 6.19 -14.53 15.03
CA ALA A 270 6.59 -13.66 16.14
C ALA A 270 7.24 -14.45 17.29
N GLN A 271 6.71 -15.64 17.62
CA GLN A 271 7.28 -16.52 18.64
C GLN A 271 8.61 -17.17 18.21
N ALA A 272 8.78 -17.42 16.92
CA ALA A 272 9.99 -18.00 16.34
C ALA A 272 11.18 -17.04 16.30
N ILE A 273 10.97 -15.72 16.50
CA ILE A 273 12.03 -14.72 16.54
C ILE A 273 12.61 -14.64 17.97
N PRO A 274 13.84 -15.12 18.22
CA PRO A 274 14.50 -14.93 19.51
C PRO A 274 14.72 -13.44 19.81
N ASP A 275 14.75 -13.08 21.09
CA ASP A 275 15.01 -11.69 21.51
C ASP A 275 16.38 -11.21 21.04
N GLU A 276 17.39 -12.08 21.09
CA GLU A 276 18.76 -11.78 20.68
C GLU A 276 18.86 -11.52 19.18
N LEU A 277 18.08 -12.26 18.37
CA LEU A 277 18.03 -12.03 16.92
C LEU A 277 17.37 -10.69 16.61
N LEU A 278 16.25 -10.36 17.28
CA LEU A 278 15.59 -9.07 17.12
C LEU A 278 16.54 -7.93 17.52
N ASP A 279 17.15 -8.01 18.69
CA ASP A 279 18.05 -7.00 19.24
C ASP A 279 19.31 -6.80 18.37
N ALA A 280 19.75 -7.82 17.62
CA ALA A 280 20.90 -7.70 16.74
C ALA A 280 20.65 -6.77 15.56
N TYR A 281 19.38 -6.59 15.15
CA TYR A 281 19.01 -5.85 13.94
C TYR A 281 18.11 -4.65 14.19
N VAL A 282 17.45 -4.57 15.34
CA VAL A 282 16.49 -3.51 15.67
C VAL A 282 16.81 -2.96 17.06
N LEU A 283 16.79 -1.64 17.19
CA LEU A 283 16.94 -0.98 18.48
C LEU A 283 15.58 -0.95 19.16
N VAL A 284 15.38 -1.80 20.16
CA VAL A 284 14.10 -1.93 20.88
C VAL A 284 14.30 -1.70 22.37
N GLY A 285 13.39 -0.94 22.99
CA GLY A 285 13.43 -0.68 24.42
C GLY A 285 12.82 0.66 24.80
N THR A 286 13.27 1.21 25.94
CA THR A 286 12.99 2.59 26.33
C THR A 286 13.81 3.57 25.49
N ALA A 287 13.58 4.86 25.65
CA ALA A 287 14.39 5.88 24.96
C ALA A 287 15.88 5.76 25.31
N GLU A 288 16.19 5.43 26.56
CA GLU A 288 17.56 5.21 27.06
C GLU A 288 18.19 3.94 26.46
N ASP A 289 17.42 2.84 26.36
CA ASP A 289 17.90 1.60 25.72
C ASP A 289 18.27 1.84 24.27
N VAL A 290 17.44 2.57 23.52
CA VAL A 290 17.69 2.92 22.11
C VAL A 290 18.90 3.84 21.97
N ALA A 291 19.02 4.85 22.84
CA ALA A 291 20.16 5.77 22.88
C ALA A 291 21.48 5.02 23.16
N GLU A 292 21.50 4.10 24.12
CA GLU A 292 22.67 3.30 24.45
C GLU A 292 23.08 2.38 23.30
N ARG A 293 22.12 1.76 22.61
CA ARG A 293 22.41 0.95 21.43
C ARG A 293 22.94 1.79 20.25
N ALA A 294 22.39 2.97 20.04
CA ALA A 294 22.91 3.90 19.02
C ALA A 294 24.35 4.32 19.36
N HIS A 295 24.66 4.49 20.66
CA HIS A 295 26.03 4.81 21.12
C HIS A 295 27.01 3.68 20.80
N GLN A 296 26.61 2.41 20.88
CA GLN A 296 27.47 1.28 20.49
C GLN A 296 27.85 1.33 19.01
N TYR A 297 26.92 1.72 18.11
CA TYR A 297 27.24 1.95 16.70
C TYR A 297 28.18 3.14 16.51
N HIS A 298 28.00 4.19 17.31
CA HIS A 298 28.92 5.34 17.27
C HIS A 298 30.34 4.92 17.72
N GLN A 299 30.47 4.13 18.80
CA GLN A 299 31.76 3.58 19.24
C GLN A 299 32.41 2.68 18.18
N ALA A 300 31.61 2.00 17.36
CA ALA A 300 32.10 1.22 16.22
C ALA A 300 32.49 2.08 15.01
N GLY A 301 32.38 3.41 15.13
CA GLY A 301 32.78 4.38 14.12
C GLY A 301 31.68 4.82 13.16
N MET A 302 30.41 4.80 13.57
CA MET A 302 29.32 5.46 12.87
C MET A 302 29.27 6.92 13.32
N ASP A 303 29.60 7.85 12.45
CA ASP A 303 29.68 9.28 12.78
C ASP A 303 28.30 9.83 13.10
N VAL A 304 27.27 9.47 12.32
CA VAL A 304 25.89 9.91 12.53
C VAL A 304 24.92 8.72 12.44
N PRO A 305 24.46 8.19 13.56
CA PRO A 305 23.35 7.25 13.58
C PRO A 305 22.03 7.96 13.17
N LEU A 306 21.30 7.34 12.24
CA LEU A 306 20.00 7.81 11.75
C LEU A 306 18.92 6.93 12.38
N LEU A 307 18.29 7.40 13.46
CA LEU A 307 17.24 6.64 14.12
C LEU A 307 15.98 6.65 13.25
N GLN A 308 15.55 5.48 12.82
CA GLN A 308 14.38 5.34 11.94
C GLN A 308 13.25 4.62 12.67
N PRO A 309 12.13 5.29 12.96
CA PRO A 309 10.97 4.64 13.55
C PRO A 309 10.42 3.57 12.60
N ILE A 310 10.22 2.34 13.10
CA ILE A 310 9.61 1.24 12.34
C ILE A 310 8.18 1.62 11.95
N VAL A 311 7.46 2.24 12.88
CA VAL A 311 6.10 2.74 12.66
C VAL A 311 6.16 4.27 12.64
N GLN A 312 5.81 4.88 11.51
CA GLN A 312 5.79 6.34 11.36
C GLN A 312 4.46 6.95 11.83
N GLU A 313 4.05 6.61 13.05
CA GLU A 313 2.96 7.26 13.78
C GLU A 313 3.54 8.36 14.67
N GLU A 314 2.79 9.44 14.87
CA GLU A 314 3.26 10.62 15.63
C GLU A 314 3.85 10.26 17.00
N ALA A 315 3.16 9.40 17.76
CA ALA A 315 3.63 8.99 19.09
C ALA A 315 4.96 8.23 19.05
N GLN A 316 5.16 7.39 18.02
CA GLN A 316 6.39 6.61 17.88
C GLN A 316 7.54 7.47 17.36
N VAL A 317 7.26 8.39 16.41
CA VAL A 317 8.26 9.36 15.96
C VAL A 317 8.70 10.24 17.13
N GLN A 318 7.77 10.72 17.96
CA GLN A 318 8.09 11.51 19.14
C GLN A 318 8.97 10.73 20.13
N ALA A 319 8.65 9.47 20.39
CA ALA A 319 9.44 8.62 21.28
C ALA A 319 10.87 8.35 20.74
N VAL A 320 11.01 8.19 19.41
CA VAL A 320 12.32 8.04 18.76
C VAL A 320 13.11 9.36 18.81
N LEU A 321 12.43 10.51 18.68
CA LEU A 321 13.09 11.82 18.87
C LEU A 321 13.58 12.00 20.30
N GLU A 322 12.84 11.56 21.31
CA GLU A 322 13.29 11.56 22.71
C GLU A 322 14.53 10.68 22.90
N ALA A 323 14.58 9.49 22.27
CA ALA A 323 15.77 8.66 22.27
C ALA A 323 16.96 9.35 21.57
N ALA A 324 16.73 10.05 20.47
CA ALA A 324 17.77 10.81 19.77
C ALA A 324 18.32 11.95 20.61
N VAL A 325 17.47 12.70 21.30
CA VAL A 325 17.89 13.76 22.26
C VAL A 325 18.68 13.16 23.42
N THR A 326 18.23 12.03 23.96
CA THR A 326 18.95 11.32 25.05
C THR A 326 20.34 10.90 24.59
N TYR A 327 20.47 10.35 23.37
CA TYR A 327 21.76 10.01 22.76
C TYR A 327 22.67 11.24 22.56
N GLY A 328 22.11 12.37 22.09
CA GLY A 328 22.85 13.61 21.83
C GLY A 328 23.40 14.28 23.11
N SER A 329 22.80 14.05 24.27
CA SER A 329 23.21 14.67 25.54
C SER A 329 24.37 13.90 26.20
N GLU A 330 25.46 14.60 26.57
CA GLU A 330 26.68 14.00 27.17
C GLU A 330 26.54 13.50 28.61
N SER A 331 25.41 13.68 29.26
CA SER A 331 25.36 13.45 30.72
C SER A 331 24.09 12.71 31.16
N ARG A 332 24.27 11.52 31.75
CA ARG A 332 23.28 10.87 32.61
C ARG A 332 22.81 11.74 33.80
N VAL A 333 23.53 12.82 34.12
CA VAL A 333 23.23 13.73 35.23
C VAL A 333 22.27 14.84 34.78
N GLY A 334 22.21 15.19 33.48
CA GLY A 334 21.31 16.21 32.95
C GLY A 334 19.87 15.74 32.76
N ALA A 335 19.65 14.47 32.48
CA ALA A 335 18.31 13.92 32.27
C ALA A 335 17.46 13.95 33.56
N ALA A 336 18.09 13.81 34.73
CA ALA A 336 17.42 13.92 36.02
C ALA A 336 17.01 15.38 36.38
N ALA A 337 17.67 16.39 35.81
CA ALA A 337 17.37 17.80 36.07
C ALA A 337 16.27 18.36 35.14
N LEU A 338 16.06 17.76 33.97
CA LEU A 338 14.95 18.11 33.06
C LEU A 338 13.66 17.35 33.39
N GLY A 339 13.74 16.28 34.20
CA GLY A 339 12.59 15.45 34.61
C GLY A 339 11.75 16.03 35.74
N SER A 340 12.13 17.15 36.38
CA SER A 340 11.37 17.74 37.50
C SER A 340 10.60 19.02 37.16
N SER A 341 10.66 19.50 35.93
CA SER A 341 9.87 20.64 35.48
C SER A 341 8.68 20.14 34.66
N GLN A 342 7.61 19.87 35.40
CA GLN A 342 6.25 19.74 34.88
C GLN A 342 5.95 18.66 33.81
N VAL A 343 6.13 17.38 34.12
CA VAL A 343 5.17 16.39 33.66
C VAL A 343 4.06 16.25 34.71
N ALA A 344 3.43 17.38 35.04
CA ALA A 344 2.11 17.36 35.64
C ALA A 344 1.11 17.14 34.50
N GLY A 345 0.64 15.89 34.31
CA GLY A 345 -0.59 15.61 33.62
C GLY A 345 -0.55 15.72 32.09
N GLY A 346 0.49 15.29 31.44
CA GLY A 346 0.46 15.01 30.00
C GLY A 346 -0.25 13.69 29.72
N ARG A 347 -1.58 13.69 29.74
CA ARG A 347 -2.36 12.64 29.08
C ARG A 347 -1.85 12.54 27.65
N SER A 348 -1.56 11.30 27.20
CA SER A 348 -1.02 11.00 25.87
C SER A 348 -1.73 11.79 24.78
N ALA A 349 -1.04 12.16 23.69
CA ALA A 349 -1.65 12.86 22.54
C ALA A 349 -2.90 12.13 22.01
N VAL A 350 -3.01 10.82 22.23
CA VAL A 350 -4.22 10.02 21.99
C VAL A 350 -5.41 10.47 22.87
N GLU A 351 -5.16 11.05 24.06
CA GLU A 351 -6.24 11.61 24.90
C GLU A 351 -6.59 13.06 24.55
N ARG A 352 -5.78 13.77 23.76
CA ARG A 352 -6.07 15.15 23.30
C ARG A 352 -6.71 15.21 21.91
N GLU A 353 -6.73 14.10 21.14
CA GLU A 353 -7.63 14.05 20.01
C GLU A 353 -9.06 14.04 20.50
N GLY A 354 -9.75 15.14 20.27
CA GLY A 354 -11.16 15.25 20.57
C GLY A 354 -11.93 14.10 19.89
N LEU A 355 -13.07 13.73 20.43
CA LEU A 355 -14.00 12.70 19.90
C LEU A 355 -14.12 12.77 18.36
N TRP A 356 -14.07 13.95 17.78
CA TRP A 356 -14.14 14.19 16.32
C TRP A 356 -12.95 13.67 15.53
N GLY A 357 -11.73 13.76 16.03
CA GLY A 357 -10.53 13.22 15.36
C GLY A 357 -10.53 11.69 15.34
N ARG A 358 -10.92 11.06 16.46
CA ARG A 358 -11.08 9.59 16.54
C ARG A 358 -12.21 9.11 15.64
N ALA A 359 -13.34 9.81 15.64
CA ALA A 359 -14.47 9.48 14.78
C ALA A 359 -14.11 9.60 13.29
N ARG A 360 -13.36 10.64 12.89
CA ARG A 360 -12.93 10.83 11.50
C ARG A 360 -11.96 9.73 11.04
N ARG A 361 -11.01 9.29 11.88
CA ARG A 361 -10.11 8.16 11.55
C ARG A 361 -10.87 6.85 11.47
N ALA A 362 -11.76 6.58 12.43
CA ALA A 362 -12.60 5.38 12.38
C ALA A 362 -13.50 5.37 11.14
N ALA A 363 -14.13 6.50 10.80
CA ALA A 363 -14.94 6.64 9.58
C ALA A 363 -14.08 6.40 8.31
N GLY A 364 -12.85 6.92 8.26
CA GLY A 364 -11.92 6.68 7.16
C GLY A 364 -11.54 5.21 6.99
N ALA A 365 -11.29 4.50 8.09
CA ALA A 365 -11.00 3.06 8.06
C ALA A 365 -12.22 2.24 7.63
N VAL A 366 -13.42 2.58 8.14
CA VAL A 366 -14.69 1.95 7.72
C VAL A 366 -14.94 2.20 6.23
N TYR A 367 -14.74 3.43 5.75
CA TYR A 367 -14.88 3.76 4.33
C TYR A 367 -13.95 2.93 3.46
N GLU A 368 -12.67 2.79 3.84
CA GLU A 368 -11.68 2.03 3.08
C GLU A 368 -12.03 0.54 3.02
N VAL A 369 -12.34 -0.09 4.17
CA VAL A 369 -12.59 -1.55 4.25
C VAL A 369 -13.93 -1.96 3.63
N THR A 370 -14.94 -1.09 3.61
CA THR A 370 -16.25 -1.39 3.01
C THR A 370 -16.28 -1.21 1.49
N ARG A 371 -15.28 -0.53 0.90
CA ARG A 371 -15.13 -0.31 -0.56
C ARG A 371 -16.35 0.33 -1.22
N PRO A 372 -16.77 1.56 -0.85
CA PRO A 372 -18.02 2.17 -1.33
C PRO A 372 -18.12 2.35 -2.84
N PHE A 373 -16.96 2.40 -3.56
CA PHE A 373 -16.97 2.48 -5.02
C PHE A 373 -17.63 1.26 -5.69
N SER A 374 -17.70 0.10 -5.00
CA SER A 374 -18.37 -1.11 -5.50
C SER A 374 -19.86 -1.16 -5.20
N PHE A 375 -20.40 -0.27 -4.39
CA PHE A 375 -21.80 -0.33 -3.92
C PHE A 375 -22.82 -0.21 -5.05
N THR A 376 -22.45 0.39 -6.18
CA THR A 376 -23.29 0.41 -7.38
C THR A 376 -23.69 -0.99 -7.84
N ALA A 377 -22.84 -1.99 -7.62
CA ALA A 377 -23.12 -3.39 -7.94
C ALA A 377 -24.27 -4.01 -7.11
N SER A 378 -24.66 -3.39 -5.99
CA SER A 378 -25.81 -3.83 -5.19
C SER A 378 -26.97 -2.86 -5.27
N VAL A 379 -26.69 -1.56 -5.19
CA VAL A 379 -27.75 -0.54 -5.19
C VAL A 379 -28.52 -0.55 -6.51
N LEU A 380 -27.84 -0.64 -7.64
CA LEU A 380 -28.51 -0.64 -8.95
C LEU A 380 -29.41 -1.85 -9.17
N PRO A 381 -28.98 -3.12 -8.93
CA PRO A 381 -29.86 -4.27 -9.10
C PRO A 381 -31.13 -4.22 -8.23
N VAL A 382 -30.99 -3.91 -6.94
CA VAL A 382 -32.13 -3.81 -6.02
C VAL A 382 -33.06 -2.66 -6.42
N THR A 383 -32.48 -1.52 -6.82
CA THR A 383 -33.24 -0.36 -7.30
C THR A 383 -33.95 -0.70 -8.61
N ALA A 384 -33.33 -1.44 -9.51
CA ALA A 384 -33.94 -1.86 -10.76
C ALA A 384 -35.20 -2.72 -10.52
N GLY A 385 -35.14 -3.64 -9.55
CA GLY A 385 -36.32 -4.41 -9.12
C GLY A 385 -37.45 -3.51 -8.62
N GLY A 386 -37.14 -2.52 -7.76
CA GLY A 386 -38.13 -1.57 -7.22
C GLY A 386 -38.71 -0.64 -8.29
N VAL A 387 -37.88 -0.13 -9.22
CA VAL A 387 -38.36 0.69 -10.34
C VAL A 387 -39.25 -0.11 -11.28
N LEU A 388 -38.94 -1.38 -11.52
CA LEU A 388 -39.82 -2.27 -12.28
C LEU A 388 -41.17 -2.47 -11.53
N ALA A 389 -41.14 -2.70 -10.21
CA ALA A 389 -42.35 -2.81 -9.41
C ALA A 389 -43.22 -1.51 -9.48
N TRP A 390 -42.54 -0.35 -9.44
CA TRP A 390 -43.20 0.93 -9.62
C TRP A 390 -43.80 1.08 -11.03
N SER A 391 -43.09 0.70 -12.08
CA SER A 391 -43.60 0.78 -13.45
C SER A 391 -44.82 -0.10 -13.69
N LEU A 392 -44.98 -1.18 -12.91
CA LEU A 392 -46.12 -2.08 -12.92
C LEU A 392 -47.22 -1.70 -11.95
N GLY A 393 -47.05 -0.62 -11.17
CA GLY A 393 -48.04 -0.13 -10.21
C GLY A 393 -48.09 -0.85 -8.86
N HIS A 394 -47.02 -1.59 -8.51
CA HIS A 394 -46.98 -2.45 -7.31
C HIS A 394 -45.91 -2.00 -6.28
N LEU A 395 -45.39 -0.76 -6.35
CA LEU A 395 -44.35 -0.31 -5.45
C LEU A 395 -44.85 0.02 -4.05
N GLU A 396 -44.30 -0.67 -3.05
CA GLU A 396 -44.32 -0.22 -1.66
C GLU A 396 -42.95 0.31 -1.28
N VAL A 397 -42.88 1.61 -0.99
CA VAL A 397 -41.61 2.35 -0.85
C VAL A 397 -40.76 1.87 0.34
N LEU A 398 -41.40 1.67 1.52
CA LEU A 398 -40.66 1.32 2.75
C LEU A 398 -39.99 -0.06 2.66
N PRO A 399 -40.69 -1.15 2.26
CA PRO A 399 -40.02 -2.44 2.09
C PRO A 399 -38.90 -2.41 1.03
N TRP A 400 -39.13 -1.67 -0.06
CA TRP A 400 -38.09 -1.49 -1.07
C TRP A 400 -36.84 -0.76 -0.54
N LEU A 401 -37.02 0.37 0.16
CA LEU A 401 -35.88 1.10 0.75
C LEU A 401 -35.13 0.24 1.77
N LEU A 402 -35.82 -0.54 2.57
CA LEU A 402 -35.21 -1.47 3.50
C LEU A 402 -34.44 -2.56 2.76
N ALA A 403 -34.93 -3.08 1.63
CA ALA A 403 -34.19 -4.01 0.80
C ALA A 403 -32.89 -3.40 0.23
N VAL A 404 -32.92 -2.12 -0.17
CA VAL A 404 -31.71 -1.40 -0.60
C VAL A 404 -30.71 -1.29 0.55
N ILE A 405 -31.15 -0.93 1.76
CA ILE A 405 -30.29 -0.82 2.96
C ILE A 405 -29.73 -2.20 3.33
N GLY A 406 -30.56 -3.23 3.36
CA GLY A 406 -30.14 -4.61 3.66
C GLY A 406 -29.15 -5.17 2.64
N GLY A 407 -29.39 -4.94 1.35
CA GLY A 407 -28.48 -5.33 0.28
C GLY A 407 -27.15 -4.59 0.34
N LEU A 408 -27.16 -3.30 0.68
CA LEU A 408 -25.96 -2.50 0.87
C LEU A 408 -25.14 -2.96 2.09
N ALA A 409 -25.82 -3.23 3.22
CA ALA A 409 -25.19 -3.74 4.42
C ALA A 409 -24.56 -5.13 4.19
N LEU A 410 -25.27 -6.01 3.47
CA LEU A 410 -24.76 -7.32 3.07
C LEU A 410 -23.49 -7.20 2.23
N HIS A 411 -23.50 -6.34 1.22
CA HIS A 411 -22.34 -6.13 0.34
C HIS A 411 -21.16 -5.54 1.12
N ALA A 412 -21.38 -4.52 1.94
CA ALA A 412 -20.35 -3.94 2.78
C ALA A 412 -19.73 -4.98 3.74
N GLY A 413 -20.57 -5.79 4.39
CA GLY A 413 -20.14 -6.91 5.25
C GLY A 413 -19.31 -7.95 4.48
N THR A 414 -19.74 -8.30 3.28
CA THR A 414 -19.00 -9.22 2.39
C THR A 414 -17.64 -8.66 2.00
N ASN A 415 -17.55 -7.36 1.67
CA ASN A 415 -16.27 -6.71 1.35
C ASN A 415 -15.31 -6.75 2.55
N VAL A 416 -15.81 -6.50 3.76
CA VAL A 416 -15.01 -6.57 4.98
C VAL A 416 -14.50 -7.99 5.25
N VAL A 417 -15.38 -9.00 5.12
CA VAL A 417 -14.99 -10.41 5.26
C VAL A 417 -13.97 -10.79 4.20
N ASN A 418 -14.19 -10.36 2.94
CA ASN A 418 -13.26 -10.61 1.85
C ASN A 418 -11.86 -10.04 2.18
N GLU A 419 -11.75 -8.80 2.66
CA GLU A 419 -10.47 -8.21 3.03
C GLU A 419 -9.79 -8.96 4.18
N VAL A 420 -10.54 -9.37 5.21
CA VAL A 420 -10.00 -10.16 6.32
C VAL A 420 -9.42 -11.48 5.82
N TYR A 421 -10.15 -12.21 4.98
CA TYR A 421 -9.67 -13.51 4.47
C TYR A 421 -8.61 -13.35 3.37
N ASP A 422 -8.65 -12.30 2.54
CA ASP A 422 -7.58 -11.98 1.59
C ASP A 422 -6.26 -11.68 2.34
N VAL A 423 -6.32 -10.97 3.48
CA VAL A 423 -5.17 -10.75 4.37
C VAL A 423 -4.73 -12.06 5.01
N ARG A 424 -5.64 -12.90 5.51
CA ARG A 424 -5.31 -14.21 6.12
C ARG A 424 -4.69 -15.18 5.12
N HIS A 425 -5.05 -15.09 3.85
CA HIS A 425 -4.47 -15.92 2.78
C HIS A 425 -3.27 -15.28 2.08
N GLY A 426 -2.78 -14.12 2.57
CA GLY A 426 -1.60 -13.40 2.03
C GLY A 426 -1.80 -12.80 0.64
N ILE A 427 -3.04 -12.72 0.20
CA ILE A 427 -3.42 -12.12 -1.08
C ILE A 427 -3.23 -10.61 -1.01
N ASP A 428 -3.64 -9.99 0.09
CA ASP A 428 -3.44 -8.57 0.35
C ASP A 428 -2.17 -8.35 1.20
N SER A 429 -1.13 -7.88 0.56
CA SER A 429 0.14 -7.49 1.18
C SER A 429 0.36 -5.98 1.00
N ILE A 430 1.29 -5.40 1.76
CA ILE A 430 1.68 -3.97 1.62
C ILE A 430 2.09 -3.62 0.17
N THR A 431 2.47 -4.61 -0.61
CA THR A 431 2.92 -4.46 -2.00
C THR A 431 1.83 -4.74 -3.04
N SER A 432 0.65 -5.16 -2.63
CA SER A 432 -0.46 -5.43 -3.54
C SER A 432 -1.08 -4.13 -4.05
N PRO A 433 -1.27 -3.96 -5.37
CA PRO A 433 -1.86 -2.75 -5.96
C PRO A 433 -3.38 -2.65 -5.76
N ARG A 434 -3.94 -3.31 -4.76
CA ARG A 434 -5.38 -3.49 -4.55
C ARG A 434 -6.05 -2.30 -3.88
N ALA A 435 -7.36 -2.19 -4.06
CA ALA A 435 -8.16 -1.02 -3.71
C ALA A 435 -8.35 -0.78 -2.20
N SER A 436 -8.10 -1.77 -1.34
CA SER A 436 -8.21 -1.61 0.12
C SER A 436 -7.06 -2.33 0.82
N LEU A 437 -6.44 -1.65 1.75
CA LEU A 437 -5.35 -2.16 2.59
C LEU A 437 -5.55 -1.69 4.03
N ALA A 438 -6.81 -1.47 4.47
CA ALA A 438 -7.12 -0.88 5.77
C ALA A 438 -6.60 -1.74 6.93
N ILE A 439 -6.70 -3.07 6.80
CA ILE A 439 -6.20 -4.04 7.80
C ILE A 439 -4.67 -4.10 7.74
N VAL A 440 -4.10 -4.23 6.54
CA VAL A 440 -2.64 -4.32 6.33
C VAL A 440 -1.92 -3.05 6.81
N LYS A 441 -2.55 -1.87 6.62
CA LYS A 441 -2.04 -0.57 7.11
C LYS A 441 -2.31 -0.31 8.59
N GLY A 442 -2.94 -1.25 9.31
CA GLY A 442 -3.26 -1.11 10.74
C GLY A 442 -4.32 -0.05 11.05
N ARG A 443 -5.06 0.47 10.05
CA ARG A 443 -6.14 1.46 10.26
C ARG A 443 -7.33 0.88 10.99
N ILE A 444 -7.57 -0.43 10.84
CA ILE A 444 -8.54 -1.21 11.57
C ILE A 444 -7.91 -2.56 11.93
N SER A 445 -8.14 -3.05 13.15
CA SER A 445 -7.67 -4.38 13.53
C SER A 445 -8.54 -5.45 12.87
N GLU A 446 -7.99 -6.63 12.62
CA GLU A 446 -8.74 -7.76 12.07
C GLU A 446 -10.01 -8.08 12.89
N ARG A 447 -9.89 -8.07 14.24
CA ARG A 447 -11.04 -8.26 15.13
C ARG A 447 -12.07 -7.14 14.98
N GLY A 448 -11.60 -5.88 14.82
CA GLY A 448 -12.46 -4.72 14.59
C GLY A 448 -13.18 -4.82 13.25
N ALA A 449 -12.49 -5.28 12.20
CA ALA A 449 -13.07 -5.51 10.88
C ALA A 449 -14.13 -6.62 10.93
N LEU A 450 -13.84 -7.77 11.56
CA LEU A 450 -14.82 -8.84 11.73
C LEU A 450 -16.04 -8.38 12.56
N ALA A 451 -15.83 -7.62 13.63
CA ALA A 451 -16.94 -7.05 14.41
C ALA A 451 -17.82 -6.14 13.55
N LEU A 452 -17.22 -5.29 12.69
CA LEU A 452 -17.95 -4.46 11.74
C LEU A 452 -18.75 -5.32 10.75
N ALA A 453 -18.14 -6.37 10.18
CA ALA A 453 -18.84 -7.29 9.28
C ALA A 453 -20.05 -7.95 9.94
N TYR A 454 -19.89 -8.42 11.17
CA TYR A 454 -21.01 -9.04 11.92
C TYR A 454 -22.12 -8.04 12.25
N VAL A 455 -21.79 -6.78 12.56
CA VAL A 455 -22.79 -5.70 12.73
C VAL A 455 -23.54 -5.47 11.43
N LEU A 456 -22.86 -5.40 10.28
CA LEU A 456 -23.47 -5.23 8.97
C LEU A 456 -24.38 -6.41 8.60
N PHE A 457 -23.94 -7.64 8.87
CA PHE A 457 -24.78 -8.83 8.69
C PHE A 457 -25.96 -8.86 9.64
N ALA A 458 -25.81 -8.41 10.88
CA ALA A 458 -26.92 -8.29 11.82
C ALA A 458 -27.97 -7.29 11.31
N VAL A 459 -27.56 -6.13 10.76
CA VAL A 459 -28.48 -5.18 10.09
C VAL A 459 -29.20 -5.87 8.93
N THR A 460 -28.48 -6.61 8.09
CA THR A 460 -29.07 -7.39 6.98
C THR A 460 -30.13 -8.37 7.49
N ILE A 461 -29.83 -9.11 8.56
CA ILE A 461 -30.74 -10.10 9.16
C ILE A 461 -31.97 -9.41 9.74
N LEU A 462 -31.80 -8.31 10.48
CA LEU A 462 -32.94 -7.56 11.05
C LEU A 462 -33.87 -7.02 9.96
N VAL A 463 -33.30 -6.44 8.89
CA VAL A 463 -34.08 -6.03 7.72
C VAL A 463 -34.76 -7.22 7.07
N GLY A 464 -34.04 -8.34 6.87
CA GLY A 464 -34.61 -9.57 6.32
C GLY A 464 -35.78 -10.14 7.14
N LEU A 465 -35.70 -10.13 8.47
CA LEU A 465 -36.76 -10.56 9.35
C LEU A 465 -38.00 -9.65 9.24
N TYR A 466 -37.82 -8.34 9.21
CA TYR A 466 -38.93 -7.40 8.97
C TYR A 466 -39.56 -7.65 7.58
N LEU A 467 -38.75 -7.76 6.54
CA LEU A 467 -39.25 -8.03 5.19
C LEU A 467 -39.97 -9.38 5.11
N THR A 468 -39.52 -10.39 5.86
CA THR A 468 -40.18 -11.69 5.96
C THR A 468 -41.59 -11.55 6.61
N ALA A 469 -41.70 -10.77 7.66
CA ALA A 469 -42.99 -10.51 8.32
C ALA A 469 -44.01 -9.81 7.40
N VAL A 470 -43.49 -8.94 6.48
CA VAL A 470 -44.36 -8.16 5.57
C VAL A 470 -44.61 -8.88 4.25
N ARG A 471 -43.62 -9.65 3.73
CA ARG A 471 -43.62 -10.26 2.37
C ARG A 471 -43.77 -11.78 2.37
N GLY A 472 -43.63 -12.41 3.51
CA GLY A 472 -43.75 -13.85 3.63
C GLY A 472 -42.42 -14.65 3.49
N PRO A 473 -42.50 -15.99 3.54
CA PRO A 473 -41.32 -16.85 3.77
C PRO A 473 -40.29 -16.86 2.62
N TRP A 474 -40.70 -16.51 1.40
CA TRP A 474 -39.75 -16.42 0.27
C TRP A 474 -38.62 -15.43 0.53
N MET A 475 -38.87 -14.41 1.37
CA MET A 475 -37.86 -13.44 1.75
C MET A 475 -36.75 -14.08 2.59
N VAL A 476 -37.07 -15.08 3.41
CA VAL A 476 -36.07 -15.88 4.15
C VAL A 476 -35.12 -16.59 3.17
N VAL A 477 -35.71 -17.22 2.13
CA VAL A 477 -34.91 -17.97 1.13
C VAL A 477 -33.98 -17.02 0.39
N LEU A 478 -34.50 -15.88 -0.12
CA LEU A 478 -33.69 -14.89 -0.84
C LEU A 478 -32.58 -14.30 0.05
N GLY A 479 -32.94 -13.94 1.30
CA GLY A 479 -31.99 -13.40 2.27
C GLY A 479 -30.91 -14.41 2.70
N ALA A 480 -31.30 -15.67 2.95
CA ALA A 480 -30.37 -16.73 3.33
C ALA A 480 -29.37 -17.05 2.21
N VAL A 481 -29.86 -17.17 0.96
CA VAL A 481 -29.00 -17.40 -0.20
C VAL A 481 -28.00 -16.23 -0.37
N GLY A 482 -28.48 -15.00 -0.22
CA GLY A 482 -27.62 -13.81 -0.29
C GLY A 482 -26.58 -13.76 0.82
N LEU A 483 -26.99 -13.99 2.07
CA LEU A 483 -26.11 -13.94 3.24
C LEU A 483 -25.05 -15.04 3.20
N LEU A 484 -25.46 -16.29 2.94
CA LEU A 484 -24.54 -17.43 2.85
C LEU A 484 -23.64 -17.29 1.64
N GLY A 485 -24.18 -16.85 0.49
CA GLY A 485 -23.41 -16.57 -0.71
C GLY A 485 -22.35 -15.50 -0.50
N GLY A 486 -22.69 -14.40 0.17
CA GLY A 486 -21.75 -13.33 0.49
C GLY A 486 -20.69 -13.76 1.49
N TYR A 487 -21.07 -14.42 2.59
CA TYR A 487 -20.14 -14.86 3.62
C TYR A 487 -19.14 -15.91 3.10
N PHE A 488 -19.64 -16.95 2.45
CA PHE A 488 -18.80 -18.05 1.94
C PHE A 488 -18.06 -17.71 0.63
N TYR A 489 -18.17 -16.49 0.16
CA TYR A 489 -17.38 -16.04 -0.99
C TYR A 489 -15.88 -16.24 -0.74
N THR A 490 -15.39 -15.85 0.44
CA THR A 490 -14.00 -16.00 0.87
C THR A 490 -13.83 -16.78 2.17
N ALA A 491 -14.89 -16.91 2.99
CA ALA A 491 -14.82 -17.60 4.27
C ALA A 491 -14.89 -19.13 4.12
N PRO A 492 -14.22 -19.90 5.02
CA PRO A 492 -14.33 -21.34 5.08
C PRO A 492 -15.77 -21.77 5.48
N PRO A 493 -16.22 -23.00 5.12
CA PRO A 493 -15.45 -24.05 4.45
C PRO A 493 -15.47 -23.97 2.93
N PHE A 494 -16.29 -23.11 2.31
CA PHE A 494 -16.51 -23.15 0.87
C PHE A 494 -15.56 -22.25 0.09
N HIS A 495 -15.25 -21.04 0.56
CA HIS A 495 -14.36 -20.04 -0.04
C HIS A 495 -14.27 -20.15 -1.57
N TYR A 496 -15.44 -20.11 -2.23
CA TYR A 496 -15.58 -20.43 -3.65
C TYR A 496 -14.93 -19.40 -4.60
N LYS A 497 -14.56 -18.22 -4.12
CA LYS A 497 -13.70 -17.29 -4.85
C LYS A 497 -12.42 -17.97 -5.32
N TYR A 498 -11.80 -18.77 -4.47
CA TYR A 498 -10.53 -19.44 -4.74
C TYR A 498 -10.67 -20.81 -5.42
N ARG A 499 -11.86 -21.16 -5.91
CA ARG A 499 -12.17 -22.41 -6.60
C ARG A 499 -12.73 -22.20 -8.01
N ALA A 500 -12.40 -21.09 -8.66
CA ALA A 500 -12.89 -20.68 -9.97
C ALA A 500 -14.43 -20.57 -10.08
N LEU A 501 -15.14 -20.47 -8.95
CA LEU A 501 -16.61 -20.35 -8.90
C LEU A 501 -17.06 -18.89 -8.66
N GLY A 502 -16.14 -17.95 -8.49
CA GLY A 502 -16.43 -16.53 -8.22
C GLY A 502 -17.31 -15.91 -9.30
N VAL A 503 -16.90 -16.02 -10.56
CA VAL A 503 -17.59 -15.40 -11.72
C VAL A 503 -19.03 -15.90 -11.87
N PRO A 504 -19.35 -17.21 -11.95
CA PRO A 504 -20.73 -17.67 -12.10
C PRO A 504 -21.61 -17.37 -10.88
N LEU A 505 -21.05 -17.44 -9.66
CA LEU A 505 -21.82 -17.18 -8.45
C LEU A 505 -22.14 -15.69 -8.29
N VAL A 506 -21.20 -14.79 -8.61
CA VAL A 506 -21.45 -13.34 -8.60
C VAL A 506 -22.53 -12.98 -9.61
N PHE A 507 -22.55 -13.60 -10.81
CA PHE A 507 -23.64 -13.40 -11.75
C PHE A 507 -25.01 -13.70 -11.11
N VAL A 508 -25.15 -14.85 -10.46
CA VAL A 508 -26.43 -15.28 -9.84
C VAL A 508 -26.78 -14.40 -8.66
N LEU A 509 -25.82 -14.12 -7.77
CA LEU A 509 -26.07 -13.39 -6.52
C LEU A 509 -26.31 -11.90 -6.74
N MET A 510 -25.53 -11.27 -7.63
CA MET A 510 -25.59 -9.82 -7.83
C MET A 510 -26.51 -9.38 -8.99
N GLY A 511 -26.92 -10.29 -9.85
CA GLY A 511 -27.90 -10.08 -10.91
C GLY A 511 -29.28 -10.59 -10.48
N PRO A 512 -29.64 -11.83 -10.83
CA PRO A 512 -30.97 -12.38 -10.55
C PRO A 512 -31.43 -12.26 -9.10
N LEU A 513 -30.61 -12.66 -8.13
CA LEU A 513 -31.02 -12.65 -6.72
C LEU A 513 -31.34 -11.23 -6.23
N MET A 514 -30.52 -10.24 -6.56
CA MET A 514 -30.73 -8.86 -6.11
C MET A 514 -31.89 -8.16 -6.84
N VAL A 515 -32.04 -8.36 -8.16
CA VAL A 515 -33.13 -7.74 -8.91
C VAL A 515 -34.48 -8.36 -8.50
N VAL A 516 -34.56 -9.69 -8.45
CA VAL A 516 -35.77 -10.41 -8.00
C VAL A 516 -36.06 -10.07 -6.55
N GLY A 517 -35.06 -10.08 -5.67
CA GLY A 517 -35.22 -9.71 -4.25
C GLY A 517 -35.73 -8.29 -4.06
N GLY A 518 -35.18 -7.32 -4.82
CA GLY A 518 -35.64 -5.93 -4.82
C GLY A 518 -37.09 -5.77 -5.31
N PHE A 519 -37.45 -6.46 -6.38
CA PHE A 519 -38.80 -6.49 -6.89
C PHE A 519 -39.76 -7.14 -5.88
N PHE A 520 -39.41 -8.30 -5.34
CA PHE A 520 -40.24 -9.03 -4.38
C PHE A 520 -40.44 -8.20 -3.09
N ALA A 521 -39.41 -7.55 -2.60
CA ALA A 521 -39.51 -6.65 -1.46
C ALA A 521 -40.46 -5.48 -1.76
N ALA A 522 -40.39 -4.93 -2.97
CA ALA A 522 -41.22 -3.80 -3.40
C ALA A 522 -42.71 -4.16 -3.63
N SER A 523 -42.97 -5.36 -4.23
CA SER A 523 -44.32 -5.72 -4.72
C SER A 523 -45.00 -6.83 -3.95
N GLY A 524 -44.24 -7.68 -3.22
CA GLY A 524 -44.76 -8.90 -2.59
C GLY A 524 -44.99 -10.07 -3.54
N GLY A 525 -44.64 -9.94 -4.83
CA GLY A 525 -44.87 -10.95 -5.86
C GLY A 525 -43.61 -11.20 -6.73
N PHE A 526 -43.73 -12.12 -7.68
CA PHE A 526 -42.72 -12.40 -8.70
C PHE A 526 -43.23 -12.04 -10.09
N ASP A 527 -42.37 -11.50 -10.93
CA ASP A 527 -42.65 -11.24 -12.34
C ASP A 527 -41.45 -11.63 -13.20
N TRP A 528 -41.72 -12.28 -14.36
CA TRP A 528 -40.64 -12.76 -15.27
C TRP A 528 -39.80 -11.64 -15.87
N ARG A 529 -40.34 -10.42 -15.95
CA ARG A 529 -39.59 -9.24 -16.41
C ARG A 529 -38.40 -8.93 -15.50
N THR A 530 -38.46 -9.36 -14.23
CA THR A 530 -37.31 -9.25 -13.32
C THR A 530 -36.10 -10.00 -13.83
N LEU A 531 -36.27 -11.18 -14.44
CA LEU A 531 -35.15 -11.94 -15.03
C LEU A 531 -34.60 -11.24 -16.28
N ALA A 532 -35.48 -10.70 -17.15
CA ALA A 532 -35.07 -9.93 -18.32
C ALA A 532 -34.24 -8.70 -17.92
N LEU A 533 -34.57 -8.06 -16.79
CA LEU A 533 -33.84 -6.92 -16.23
C LEU A 533 -32.55 -7.36 -15.51
N ALA A 534 -32.57 -8.51 -14.85
CA ALA A 534 -31.45 -9.02 -14.06
C ALA A 534 -30.26 -9.47 -14.91
N VAL A 535 -30.53 -10.04 -16.09
CA VAL A 535 -29.46 -10.57 -16.96
C VAL A 535 -28.46 -9.47 -17.38
N PRO A 536 -28.87 -8.34 -18.01
CA PRO A 536 -27.92 -7.33 -18.44
C PRO A 536 -27.18 -6.68 -17.27
N VAL A 537 -27.85 -6.43 -16.14
CA VAL A 537 -27.24 -5.88 -14.93
C VAL A 537 -26.23 -6.86 -14.34
N GLY A 538 -26.61 -8.14 -14.20
CA GLY A 538 -25.75 -9.20 -13.68
C GLY A 538 -24.52 -9.43 -14.54
N LEU A 539 -24.63 -9.38 -15.87
CA LEU A 539 -23.51 -9.53 -16.79
C LEU A 539 -22.45 -8.42 -16.58
N LEU A 540 -22.88 -7.17 -16.41
CA LEU A 540 -21.95 -6.07 -16.16
C LEU A 540 -21.31 -6.14 -14.78
N VAL A 541 -22.05 -6.52 -13.72
CA VAL A 541 -21.44 -6.75 -12.40
C VAL A 541 -20.42 -7.89 -12.47
N THR A 542 -20.73 -8.95 -13.19
CA THR A 542 -19.80 -10.06 -13.41
C THR A 542 -18.56 -9.63 -14.20
N ALA A 543 -18.70 -8.71 -15.15
CA ALA A 543 -17.59 -8.14 -15.89
C ALA A 543 -16.65 -7.32 -14.98
N ILE A 544 -17.17 -6.66 -13.94
CA ILE A 544 -16.33 -5.98 -12.91
C ILE A 544 -15.44 -7.01 -12.22
N LEU A 545 -16.02 -8.11 -11.72
CA LEU A 545 -15.26 -9.18 -11.08
C LEU A 545 -14.26 -9.84 -12.04
N GLN A 546 -14.71 -10.13 -13.28
CA GLN A 546 -13.83 -10.72 -14.30
C GLN A 546 -12.63 -9.83 -14.62
N GLY A 547 -12.82 -8.51 -14.68
CA GLY A 547 -11.74 -7.56 -14.84
C GLY A 547 -10.74 -7.59 -13.68
N ASN A 548 -11.24 -7.72 -12.45
CA ASN A 548 -10.44 -7.88 -11.24
C ASN A 548 -9.61 -9.18 -11.28
N GLU A 549 -10.26 -10.35 -11.52
CA GLU A 549 -9.57 -11.64 -11.61
C GLU A 549 -8.55 -11.66 -12.76
N TRP A 550 -8.86 -11.04 -13.91
CA TRP A 550 -7.94 -10.97 -15.02
C TRP A 550 -6.69 -10.13 -14.71
N ARG A 551 -6.86 -8.97 -14.07
CA ARG A 551 -5.74 -8.15 -13.61
C ARG A 551 -4.84 -8.92 -12.67
N ASP A 552 -5.43 -9.65 -11.73
CA ASP A 552 -4.74 -10.32 -10.63
C ASP A 552 -4.28 -11.75 -10.97
N ALA A 553 -4.67 -12.30 -12.13
CA ALA A 553 -4.43 -13.70 -12.53
C ALA A 553 -2.97 -14.19 -12.42
N GLY A 554 -2.01 -13.30 -12.67
CA GLY A 554 -0.59 -13.63 -12.55
C GLY A 554 -0.12 -13.77 -11.10
N GLU A 555 -0.69 -13.01 -10.19
CA GLU A 555 -0.41 -13.06 -8.76
C GLU A 555 -1.15 -14.25 -8.11
N ASP A 556 -2.42 -14.42 -8.43
CA ASP A 556 -3.25 -15.53 -7.96
C ASP A 556 -2.59 -16.89 -8.29
N LYS A 557 -2.10 -17.04 -9.52
CA LYS A 557 -1.41 -18.26 -9.95
C LYS A 557 -0.11 -18.51 -9.17
N ARG A 558 0.65 -17.45 -8.83
CA ARG A 558 1.88 -17.58 -8.02
C ARG A 558 1.58 -17.97 -6.57
N LEU A 559 0.45 -17.52 -6.06
CA LEU A 559 -0.01 -17.83 -4.70
C LEU A 559 -0.75 -19.19 -4.60
N GLY A 560 -0.95 -19.87 -5.74
CA GLY A 560 -1.64 -21.18 -5.80
C GLY A 560 -3.17 -21.08 -5.73
N PHE A 561 -3.74 -19.92 -6.00
CA PHE A 561 -5.20 -19.74 -6.03
C PHE A 561 -5.78 -20.07 -7.40
N THR A 562 -6.90 -20.77 -7.38
CA THR A 562 -7.61 -21.23 -8.56
C THR A 562 -8.73 -20.25 -8.89
N THR A 563 -8.39 -19.10 -9.50
CA THR A 563 -9.39 -18.23 -10.14
C THR A 563 -9.58 -18.62 -11.61
N LEU A 564 -10.72 -18.26 -12.20
CA LEU A 564 -11.01 -18.63 -13.59
C LEU A 564 -9.97 -18.08 -14.56
N SER A 565 -9.53 -16.83 -14.33
CA SER A 565 -8.51 -16.16 -15.12
C SER A 565 -7.10 -16.74 -14.92
N ALA A 566 -6.77 -17.19 -13.72
CA ALA A 566 -5.49 -17.81 -13.41
C ALA A 566 -5.34 -19.19 -14.07
N GLU A 567 -6.43 -19.97 -14.13
CA GLU A 567 -6.45 -21.31 -14.73
C GLU A 567 -6.50 -21.26 -16.27
N LEU A 568 -7.42 -20.49 -16.83
CA LEU A 568 -7.72 -20.52 -18.26
C LEU A 568 -6.93 -19.49 -19.08
N GLY A 569 -6.23 -18.59 -18.40
CA GLY A 569 -5.25 -17.67 -19.00
C GLY A 569 -5.85 -16.46 -19.72
N ARG A 570 -4.97 -15.63 -20.29
CA ARG A 570 -5.29 -14.31 -20.83
C ARG A 570 -6.30 -14.31 -21.98
N THR A 571 -6.19 -15.27 -22.89
CA THR A 571 -7.07 -15.37 -24.07
C THR A 571 -8.50 -15.67 -23.65
N PHE A 572 -8.70 -16.61 -22.72
CA PHE A 572 -10.00 -16.92 -22.17
C PHE A 572 -10.59 -15.73 -21.40
N SER A 573 -9.79 -15.10 -20.53
CA SER A 573 -10.21 -13.94 -19.74
C SER A 573 -10.70 -12.78 -20.62
N ARG A 574 -10.00 -12.53 -21.75
CA ARG A 574 -10.42 -11.55 -22.74
C ARG A 574 -11.80 -11.90 -23.33
N TRP A 575 -11.96 -13.13 -23.87
CA TRP A 575 -13.21 -13.52 -24.51
C TRP A 575 -14.38 -13.56 -23.55
N LEU A 576 -14.15 -14.01 -22.32
CA LEU A 576 -15.17 -13.96 -21.27
C LEU A 576 -15.56 -12.52 -20.96
N TYR A 577 -14.58 -11.61 -20.78
CA TYR A 577 -14.84 -10.19 -20.51
C TYR A 577 -15.62 -9.52 -21.65
N VAL A 578 -15.20 -9.76 -22.90
CA VAL A 578 -15.90 -9.25 -24.11
C VAL A 578 -17.31 -9.79 -24.17
N GLY A 579 -17.50 -11.10 -23.93
CA GLY A 579 -18.81 -11.74 -23.94
C GLY A 579 -19.75 -11.18 -22.86
N LEU A 580 -19.25 -10.88 -21.69
CA LEU A 580 -20.03 -10.27 -20.60
C LEU A 580 -20.48 -8.84 -20.95
N LEU A 581 -19.57 -8.01 -21.51
CA LEU A 581 -19.91 -6.64 -21.92
C LEU A 581 -20.92 -6.65 -23.08
N VAL A 582 -20.63 -7.33 -24.16
CA VAL A 582 -21.50 -7.39 -25.35
C VAL A 582 -22.83 -8.04 -24.99
N GLY A 583 -22.78 -9.12 -24.23
CA GLY A 583 -23.96 -9.84 -23.76
C GLY A 583 -24.95 -8.96 -23.00
N ALA A 584 -24.48 -8.00 -22.24
CA ALA A 584 -25.36 -7.06 -21.51
C ALA A 584 -26.21 -6.22 -22.47
N TYR A 585 -25.63 -5.68 -23.55
CA TYR A 585 -26.38 -4.91 -24.55
C TYR A 585 -27.31 -5.79 -25.37
N VAL A 586 -26.84 -6.97 -25.78
CA VAL A 586 -27.65 -7.96 -26.49
C VAL A 586 -28.85 -8.38 -25.64
N ALA A 587 -28.66 -8.60 -24.33
CA ALA A 587 -29.74 -8.99 -23.42
C ALA A 587 -30.83 -7.92 -23.32
N VAL A 588 -30.48 -6.63 -23.28
CA VAL A 588 -31.49 -5.54 -23.33
C VAL A 588 -32.23 -5.54 -24.66
N ALA A 589 -31.51 -5.65 -25.78
CA ALA A 589 -32.14 -5.67 -27.11
C ALA A 589 -33.11 -6.85 -27.27
N VAL A 590 -32.70 -8.05 -26.84
CA VAL A 590 -33.55 -9.26 -26.84
C VAL A 590 -34.76 -9.08 -25.94
N ALA A 591 -34.59 -8.53 -24.73
CA ALA A 591 -35.68 -8.30 -23.80
C ALA A 591 -36.72 -7.29 -24.34
N VAL A 592 -36.26 -6.26 -25.07
CA VAL A 592 -37.16 -5.31 -25.74
C VAL A 592 -37.87 -5.97 -26.93
N MET A 593 -37.16 -6.73 -27.76
CA MET A 593 -37.77 -7.47 -28.89
C MET A 593 -38.80 -8.51 -28.42
N ALA A 594 -38.55 -9.13 -27.27
CA ALA A 594 -39.48 -10.08 -26.65
C ALA A 594 -40.67 -9.38 -25.94
N GLY A 595 -40.75 -8.07 -25.91
CA GLY A 595 -41.79 -7.30 -25.22
C GLY A 595 -41.70 -7.38 -23.69
N LEU A 596 -40.60 -7.85 -23.13
CA LEU A 596 -40.38 -7.97 -21.68
C LEU A 596 -39.95 -6.66 -21.05
N LEU A 597 -39.23 -5.80 -21.80
CA LEU A 597 -38.82 -4.47 -21.39
C LEU A 597 -39.31 -3.41 -22.39
N PRO A 598 -39.59 -2.19 -21.93
CA PRO A 598 -39.99 -1.08 -22.81
C PRO A 598 -38.84 -0.69 -23.76
N SER A 599 -39.18 -0.21 -24.96
CA SER A 599 -38.20 0.27 -25.95
C SER A 599 -37.30 1.39 -25.44
N ALA A 600 -37.81 2.23 -24.51
CA ALA A 600 -37.02 3.30 -23.88
C ALA A 600 -35.80 2.76 -23.09
N THR A 601 -35.75 1.48 -22.71
CA THR A 601 -34.57 0.88 -22.06
C THR A 601 -33.38 0.79 -23.02
N LEU A 602 -33.58 0.91 -24.34
CA LEU A 602 -32.52 1.06 -25.35
C LEU A 602 -31.69 2.36 -25.18
N LEU A 603 -32.10 3.30 -24.30
CA LEU A 603 -31.24 4.41 -23.88
C LEU A 603 -29.87 3.93 -23.37
N THR A 604 -29.74 2.70 -22.90
CA THR A 604 -28.47 2.07 -22.55
C THR A 604 -27.43 2.14 -23.68
N ILE A 605 -27.85 2.24 -24.95
CA ILE A 605 -26.97 2.42 -26.12
C ILE A 605 -26.10 3.68 -25.98
N LEU A 606 -26.52 4.70 -25.26
CA LEU A 606 -25.73 5.90 -25.02
C LEU A 606 -24.45 5.63 -24.19
N SER A 607 -24.35 4.48 -23.54
CA SER A 607 -23.13 4.04 -22.84
C SER A 607 -22.15 3.27 -23.74
N LEU A 608 -22.52 2.96 -25.01
CA LEU A 608 -21.64 2.22 -25.94
C LEU A 608 -20.25 2.83 -26.15
N PRO A 609 -20.06 4.16 -26.23
CA PRO A 609 -18.70 4.70 -26.38
C PRO A 609 -17.77 4.27 -25.25
N ALA A 610 -18.26 4.22 -24.02
CA ALA A 610 -17.48 3.74 -22.87
C ALA A 610 -17.21 2.22 -22.95
N ALA A 611 -18.18 1.44 -23.41
CA ALA A 611 -18.02 0.00 -23.62
C ALA A 611 -16.99 -0.29 -24.71
N VAL A 612 -17.04 0.41 -25.85
CA VAL A 612 -16.09 0.27 -26.97
C VAL A 612 -14.67 0.62 -26.51
N TRP A 613 -14.52 1.68 -25.72
CA TRP A 613 -13.23 2.02 -25.14
C TRP A 613 -12.69 0.89 -24.23
N LEU A 614 -13.52 0.30 -23.37
CA LEU A 614 -13.15 -0.85 -22.54
C LEU A 614 -12.76 -2.09 -23.35
N LEU A 615 -13.48 -2.37 -24.44
CA LEU A 615 -13.12 -3.46 -25.38
C LEU A 615 -11.73 -3.23 -25.98
N HIS A 616 -11.40 -1.99 -26.35
CA HIS A 616 -10.09 -1.64 -26.87
C HIS A 616 -8.98 -1.80 -25.83
N GLU A 617 -9.22 -1.40 -24.57
CA GLU A 617 -8.26 -1.64 -23.48
C GLU A 617 -8.11 -3.13 -23.17
N ALA A 618 -9.18 -3.92 -23.25
CA ALA A 618 -9.13 -5.38 -23.12
C ALA A 618 -8.27 -6.04 -24.22
N GLU A 619 -8.33 -5.55 -25.47
CA GLU A 619 -7.45 -6.00 -26.56
C GLU A 619 -5.98 -5.75 -26.26
N LYS A 620 -5.64 -4.55 -25.82
CA LYS A 620 -4.26 -4.21 -25.40
C LYS A 620 -3.79 -5.07 -24.22
N GLY A 621 -4.69 -5.33 -23.27
CA GLY A 621 -4.41 -6.21 -22.13
C GLY A 621 -4.09 -7.64 -22.55
N ALA A 622 -4.86 -8.18 -23.50
CA ALA A 622 -4.60 -9.50 -24.09
C ALA A 622 -3.27 -9.56 -24.84
N ALA A 623 -2.89 -8.46 -25.51
CA ALA A 623 -1.60 -8.32 -26.17
C ALA A 623 -0.41 -8.14 -25.19
N GLY A 624 -0.66 -8.12 -23.87
CA GLY A 624 0.38 -8.08 -22.83
C GLY A 624 0.53 -6.74 -22.08
N SER A 625 -0.26 -5.70 -22.40
CA SER A 625 -0.25 -4.43 -21.69
C SER A 625 -0.93 -4.54 -20.33
N LEU A 626 -0.16 -4.79 -19.27
CA LEU A 626 -0.68 -4.78 -17.89
C LEU A 626 -1.25 -3.42 -17.49
N ARG A 627 -0.73 -2.33 -18.05
CA ARG A 627 -1.22 -0.97 -17.80
C ARG A 627 -2.67 -0.78 -18.24
N SER A 628 -3.06 -1.38 -19.36
CA SER A 628 -4.41 -1.26 -19.92
C SER A 628 -5.47 -1.97 -19.08
N ILE A 629 -5.10 -3.05 -18.37
CA ILE A 629 -6.02 -3.79 -17.49
C ILE A 629 -5.89 -3.40 -16.00
N ALA A 630 -4.95 -2.52 -15.64
CA ALA A 630 -4.68 -2.16 -14.24
C ALA A 630 -5.90 -1.58 -13.50
N LEU A 631 -6.77 -0.85 -14.20
CA LEU A 631 -7.98 -0.23 -13.66
C LEU A 631 -9.25 -0.68 -14.39
N ILE A 632 -9.21 -1.82 -15.08
CA ILE A 632 -10.31 -2.30 -15.93
C ILE A 632 -11.59 -2.55 -15.12
N ASP A 633 -11.47 -3.08 -13.91
CA ASP A 633 -12.55 -3.30 -12.96
C ASP A 633 -13.25 -1.98 -12.56
N MET A 634 -12.48 -0.96 -12.21
CA MET A 634 -13.01 0.35 -11.84
C MET A 634 -13.71 1.04 -13.02
N HIS A 635 -13.14 0.98 -14.21
CA HIS A 635 -13.77 1.54 -15.41
C HIS A 635 -15.02 0.78 -15.81
N THR A 636 -15.04 -0.55 -15.61
CA THR A 636 -16.23 -1.38 -15.82
C THR A 636 -17.32 -1.02 -14.80
N ALA A 637 -16.96 -0.74 -13.54
CA ALA A 637 -17.93 -0.26 -12.54
C ALA A 637 -18.56 1.08 -12.92
N ARG A 638 -17.78 2.00 -13.53
CA ARG A 638 -18.31 3.26 -14.07
C ARG A 638 -19.26 3.01 -15.24
N LEU A 639 -18.90 2.10 -16.15
CA LEU A 639 -19.80 1.67 -17.23
C LEU A 639 -21.08 1.07 -16.69
N HIS A 640 -21.01 0.16 -15.71
CA HIS A 640 -22.15 -0.44 -15.04
C HIS A 640 -23.08 0.63 -14.43
N THR A 641 -22.50 1.64 -13.79
CA THR A 641 -23.27 2.76 -13.22
C THR A 641 -23.98 3.55 -14.31
N LEU A 642 -23.28 3.96 -15.36
CA LEU A 642 -23.88 4.71 -16.47
C LEU A 642 -24.98 3.91 -17.17
N PHE A 643 -24.70 2.65 -17.51
CA PHE A 643 -25.64 1.72 -18.12
C PHE A 643 -26.88 1.54 -17.25
N GLY A 644 -26.70 1.29 -15.94
CA GLY A 644 -27.79 1.10 -15.00
C GLY A 644 -28.68 2.34 -14.85
N VAL A 645 -28.07 3.53 -14.76
CA VAL A 645 -28.83 4.79 -14.70
C VAL A 645 -29.65 4.98 -15.98
N LEU A 646 -29.09 4.72 -17.15
CA LEU A 646 -29.80 4.81 -18.44
C LEU A 646 -30.92 3.77 -18.55
N LEU A 647 -30.70 2.55 -18.05
CA LEU A 647 -31.71 1.50 -18.00
C LEU A 647 -32.88 1.90 -17.11
N LEU A 648 -32.59 2.44 -15.92
CA LEU A 648 -33.62 2.95 -15.00
C LEU A 648 -34.36 4.15 -15.59
N ALA A 649 -33.65 5.08 -16.22
CA ALA A 649 -34.24 6.23 -16.91
C ALA A 649 -35.21 5.79 -18.02
N GLY A 650 -34.85 4.74 -18.77
CA GLY A 650 -35.74 4.13 -19.77
C GLY A 650 -37.00 3.51 -19.17
N LEU A 651 -36.88 2.79 -18.05
CA LEU A 651 -38.06 2.24 -17.33
C LEU A 651 -38.94 3.35 -16.79
N ILE A 652 -38.37 4.37 -16.16
CA ILE A 652 -39.11 5.51 -15.60
C ILE A 652 -39.77 6.31 -16.74
N GLY A 653 -39.01 6.63 -17.80
CA GLY A 653 -39.52 7.37 -18.93
C GLY A 653 -40.70 6.69 -19.63
N SER A 654 -40.65 5.37 -19.80
CA SER A 654 -41.76 4.60 -20.38
C SER A 654 -43.04 4.63 -19.55
N ARG A 655 -42.93 4.79 -18.23
CA ARG A 655 -44.08 4.88 -17.35
C ARG A 655 -44.70 6.29 -17.32
N ILE A 656 -43.88 7.32 -17.50
CA ILE A 656 -44.31 8.72 -17.42
C ILE A 656 -44.87 9.21 -18.78
N PHE A 657 -44.24 8.78 -19.89
CA PHE A 657 -44.51 9.31 -21.21
C PHE A 657 -45.15 8.29 -22.18
N GLY A 658 -45.22 7.01 -21.81
CA GLY A 658 -45.89 5.93 -22.58
C GLY A 658 -47.13 5.48 -21.89
#